data_ab9d782ac983ec581c7ec1e5e253b3c4
#
_entry.id   ab9d782ac983ec581c7ec1e5e253b3c4
#
_cell.length_a   1.000
_cell.length_b   1.000
_cell.length_c   1.000
_cell.angle_alpha   90.00
_cell.angle_beta   90.00
_cell.angle_gamma   90.00
#
_symmetry.space_group_name_H-M   'P 1'
#
loop_
_entity.id
_entity.type
_entity.pdbx_description
1 polymer ?
#
loop_
_entity_poly.entity_id
_entity_poly.type
_entity_poly.pdbx_seq_one_letter_code
_entity_poly.pdbx_strand_id
1 'polypeptide(L)'
;MTNNTPNKRTFGATALFALAVLFIGVTILIGFVLRGARIDLTESKLYSIAPGTQHILESLQEPINLYFFFSQEASNQSPPLRAYAQRVRELLEEMAQRSDGKLRLSIIDPKPFSEDEDRAGDFGLQAVPLGGAGGESLYFGLAGTNSTDGRETIGFFQPDKEEFLEYDVASLVYRLSNPKRATIGLLSGLPVDPSFDQQSGQMRPGWASIAQLRQTFNVQTVAADAATLPAGMDALMLVHPRELSPQTQYAIDQFVMRGGKLIAFIDPQAENDPQAAQMAMMGGGMGNRSSSLGPLLDAWGVSYDPTQVVGDRDLGLTVSLQPGQPPSQHIAIIGFNRASMNGKDVVTSALDSINVMTAGALKKKDGASIEFEPLIQSSANAALLPSSKLAFLPDSQSLLDGFKATGERYTIAARLHGKLKSAFPNGAPAAADPKTAPVSKEAPLKETKGDANVIVVADSDILADPLWIRSQNVFGQRVAIAWANNGDFLANAVDNLAGSSDLISIRGRQSFFRPFTKVDELRRHADDQLRATEKELDQELRDTEQKLSQLESGRAHQGEMTLTKEQEAELTRFQQERSRIRKQLREVRRSLDVEIERLGSWLKAINIGLVPLLLAIGAVLLAVTRRRKLRAGRAAAHTG
;
A
#
# COMPACT_ATOMS: atom_id res chain seq x y z
N MET A 1 28.14 69.21 52.23
CA MET A 1 28.03 68.54 50.91
C MET A 1 28.00 67.05 51.17
N THR A 2 26.83 66.44 51.18
CA THR A 2 26.60 65.02 51.44
C THR A 2 26.75 64.26 50.15
N ASN A 3 27.81 63.50 49.98
CA ASN A 3 28.02 62.59 48.83
C ASN A 3 27.10 61.41 48.96
N ASN A 4 26.02 61.42 48.19
CA ASN A 4 25.08 60.30 48.03
C ASN A 4 25.63 59.35 46.96
N THR A 5 26.44 58.36 47.35
CA THR A 5 26.85 57.25 46.46
C THR A 5 25.68 56.30 46.32
N PRO A 6 25.15 56.06 45.12
CA PRO A 6 24.02 55.14 44.93
C PRO A 6 24.46 53.71 45.30
N ASN A 7 23.66 53.09 46.15
CA ASN A 7 23.89 51.76 46.71
C ASN A 7 23.95 50.74 45.58
N LYS A 8 25.12 50.22 45.24
CA LYS A 8 25.39 49.27 44.11
C LYS A 8 24.51 48.03 44.15
N ARG A 9 23.95 47.68 45.32
CA ARG A 9 23.01 46.55 45.46
C ARG A 9 21.61 46.86 44.98
N THR A 10 21.08 48.05 45.18
CA THR A 10 19.76 48.48 44.72
C THR A 10 19.77 48.66 43.20
N PHE A 11 20.83 49.20 42.63
CA PHE A 11 20.98 49.37 41.18
C PHE A 11 21.07 48.00 40.47
N GLY A 12 21.74 47.00 41.08
CA GLY A 12 21.78 45.62 40.56
C GLY A 12 20.42 44.91 40.59
N ALA A 13 19.63 45.08 41.65
CA ALA A 13 18.31 44.52 41.79
C ALA A 13 17.30 45.10 40.80
N THR A 14 17.29 46.43 40.60
CA THR A 14 16.44 47.10 39.61
C THR A 14 16.80 46.76 38.18
N ALA A 15 18.09 46.63 37.87
CA ALA A 15 18.56 46.16 36.54
C ALA A 15 18.16 44.71 36.26
N LEU A 16 18.21 43.83 37.25
CA LEU A 16 17.80 42.43 37.15
C LEU A 16 16.27 42.31 36.96
N PHE A 17 15.50 43.12 37.68
CA PHE A 17 14.06 43.19 37.52
C PHE A 17 13.64 43.72 36.13
N ALA A 18 14.30 44.79 35.65
CA ALA A 18 14.08 45.31 34.30
C ALA A 18 14.41 44.29 33.21
N LEU A 19 15.50 43.51 33.39
CA LEU A 19 15.91 42.44 32.48
C LEU A 19 14.86 41.29 32.47
N ALA A 20 14.33 40.92 33.63
CA ALA A 20 13.27 39.91 33.74
C ALA A 20 11.98 40.35 33.05
N VAL A 21 11.56 41.60 33.25
CA VAL A 21 10.38 42.18 32.59
C VAL A 21 10.58 42.26 31.07
N LEU A 22 11.79 42.67 30.62
CA LEU A 22 12.16 42.69 29.20
C LEU A 22 12.10 41.28 28.61
N PHE A 23 12.68 40.28 29.31
CA PHE A 23 12.65 38.89 28.89
C PHE A 23 11.24 38.34 28.73
N ILE A 24 10.38 38.60 29.73
CA ILE A 24 8.94 38.20 29.67
C ILE A 24 8.24 38.93 28.50
N GLY A 25 8.47 40.23 28.33
CA GLY A 25 7.88 41.02 27.24
C GLY A 25 8.32 40.54 25.86
N VAL A 26 9.63 40.23 25.70
CA VAL A 26 10.18 39.65 24.46
C VAL A 26 9.62 38.24 24.21
N THR A 27 9.50 37.43 25.25
CA THR A 27 8.94 36.07 25.13
C THR A 27 7.47 36.11 24.70
N ILE A 28 6.68 37.02 25.29
CA ILE A 28 5.27 37.20 24.88
C ILE A 28 5.18 37.75 23.45
N LEU A 29 6.01 38.72 23.09
CA LEU A 29 6.04 39.32 21.74
C LEU A 29 6.45 38.25 20.69
N ILE A 30 7.50 37.46 20.97
CA ILE A 30 7.93 36.35 20.12
C ILE A 30 6.80 35.33 20.00
N GLY A 31 6.15 34.95 21.10
CA GLY A 31 5.00 34.03 21.10
C GLY A 31 3.80 34.55 20.30
N PHE A 32 3.62 35.88 20.24
CA PHE A 32 2.53 36.51 19.48
C PHE A 32 2.89 36.66 17.99
N VAL A 33 4.08 37.13 17.67
CA VAL A 33 4.56 37.38 16.29
C VAL A 33 4.86 36.06 15.54
N LEU A 34 5.36 35.06 16.25
CA LEU A 34 5.70 33.75 15.66
C LEU A 34 4.58 32.71 15.80
N ARG A 35 3.38 33.10 16.16
CA ARG A 35 2.23 32.20 16.37
C ARG A 35 1.86 31.35 15.14
N GLY A 36 2.36 31.66 13.96
CA GLY A 36 2.17 30.88 12.72
C GLY A 36 3.47 30.43 12.05
N ALA A 37 4.64 30.85 12.56
CA ALA A 37 5.91 30.49 11.96
C ALA A 37 6.40 29.14 12.51
N ARG A 38 6.03 28.05 11.87
CA ARG A 38 6.57 26.72 12.11
C ARG A 38 7.64 26.43 11.07
N ILE A 39 8.85 26.14 11.50
CA ILE A 39 9.93 25.63 10.62
C ILE A 39 9.98 24.13 10.85
N ASP A 40 9.56 23.38 9.85
CA ASP A 40 9.65 21.93 9.87
C ASP A 40 11.09 21.52 9.52
N LEU A 41 11.83 21.10 10.54
CA LEU A 41 13.22 20.61 10.44
C LEU A 41 13.31 19.09 10.24
N THR A 42 12.17 18.41 10.10
CA THR A 42 12.16 16.96 9.85
C THR A 42 12.59 16.68 8.42
N GLU A 43 13.35 15.60 8.22
CA GLU A 43 13.84 15.17 6.91
C GLU A 43 12.70 15.00 5.88
N SER A 44 11.55 14.50 6.33
CA SER A 44 10.36 14.21 5.51
C SER A 44 9.27 15.28 5.57
N LYS A 45 9.55 16.44 6.17
CA LYS A 45 8.59 17.55 6.36
C LYS A 45 7.25 17.08 6.95
N LEU A 46 7.31 16.27 8.00
CA LEU A 46 6.17 15.59 8.62
C LEU A 46 5.11 16.56 9.19
N TYR A 47 5.51 17.77 9.58
CA TYR A 47 4.64 18.78 10.21
C TYR A 47 4.22 19.91 9.27
N SER A 48 4.41 19.76 7.96
CA SER A 48 3.93 20.68 6.93
C SER A 48 3.03 19.91 5.95
N ILE A 49 1.97 20.53 5.44
CA ILE A 49 1.09 19.92 4.44
C ILE A 49 1.75 19.96 3.04
N ALA A 50 1.38 19.02 2.17
CA ALA A 50 1.83 18.97 0.80
C ALA A 50 1.25 20.14 -0.04
N PRO A 51 1.94 20.58 -1.10
CA PRO A 51 1.40 21.61 -1.99
C PRO A 51 0.03 21.25 -2.58
N GLY A 52 -0.18 19.96 -2.93
CA GLY A 52 -1.48 19.49 -3.42
C GLY A 52 -2.58 19.63 -2.39
N THR A 53 -2.32 19.30 -1.13
CA THR A 53 -3.26 19.51 -0.02
C THR A 53 -3.58 21.01 0.14
N GLN A 54 -2.56 21.85 0.06
CA GLN A 54 -2.76 23.30 0.16
C GLN A 54 -3.66 23.85 -0.97
N HIS A 55 -3.43 23.43 -2.21
CA HIS A 55 -4.28 23.82 -3.36
C HIS A 55 -5.72 23.35 -3.18
N ILE A 56 -5.94 22.12 -2.65
CA ILE A 56 -7.29 21.63 -2.35
C ILE A 56 -7.97 22.53 -1.34
N LEU A 57 -7.28 22.90 -0.24
CA LEU A 57 -7.83 23.76 0.81
C LEU A 57 -8.13 25.19 0.30
N GLU A 58 -7.27 25.76 -0.52
CA GLU A 58 -7.46 27.08 -1.14
C GLU A 58 -8.63 27.07 -2.14
N SER A 59 -8.86 25.97 -2.84
CA SER A 59 -9.92 25.79 -3.85
C SER A 59 -11.31 25.60 -3.25
N LEU A 60 -11.44 25.35 -1.95
CA LEU A 60 -12.74 25.17 -1.29
C LEU A 60 -13.63 26.38 -1.53
N GLN A 61 -14.86 26.16 -2.01
CA GLN A 61 -15.86 27.22 -2.21
C GLN A 61 -16.76 27.36 -1.00
N GLU A 62 -17.12 26.28 -0.34
CA GLU A 62 -18.05 26.18 0.75
C GLU A 62 -17.43 25.56 2.01
N PRO A 63 -17.97 25.87 3.20
CA PRO A 63 -17.46 25.28 4.44
C PRO A 63 -17.70 23.77 4.49
N ILE A 64 -16.67 23.04 4.94
CA ILE A 64 -16.71 21.61 5.25
C ILE A 64 -16.54 21.44 6.75
N ASN A 65 -17.42 20.64 7.37
CA ASN A 65 -17.30 20.30 8.78
C ASN A 65 -16.65 18.91 8.91
N LEU A 66 -15.58 18.83 9.68
CA LEU A 66 -14.89 17.59 10.03
C LEU A 66 -15.15 17.25 11.50
N TYR A 67 -15.46 15.99 11.75
CA TYR A 67 -15.71 15.44 13.08
C TYR A 67 -14.69 14.32 13.31
N PHE A 68 -13.70 14.60 14.15
CA PHE A 68 -12.68 13.64 14.51
C PHE A 68 -13.07 12.93 15.79
N PHE A 69 -13.32 11.64 15.71
CA PHE A 69 -13.73 10.78 16.81
C PHE A 69 -12.52 9.97 17.31
N PHE A 70 -12.23 10.10 18.60
CA PHE A 70 -11.18 9.32 19.24
C PHE A 70 -11.50 9.00 20.69
N SER A 71 -11.69 7.71 21.01
CA SER A 71 -11.98 7.23 22.38
C SER A 71 -10.73 7.26 23.24
N GLN A 72 -10.54 8.33 24.02
CA GLN A 72 -9.31 8.55 24.81
C GLN A 72 -9.14 7.52 25.91
N GLU A 73 -10.19 7.20 26.68
CA GLU A 73 -10.12 6.24 27.79
C GLU A 73 -9.82 4.84 27.30
N ALA A 74 -10.50 4.37 26.25
CA ALA A 74 -10.31 3.08 25.62
C ALA A 74 -8.88 2.89 25.06
N SER A 75 -8.21 3.96 24.65
CA SER A 75 -6.86 3.94 24.10
C SER A 75 -5.73 3.87 25.15
N ASN A 76 -6.05 3.94 26.46
CA ASN A 76 -5.04 4.01 27.54
C ASN A 76 -4.05 2.83 27.54
N GLN A 77 -4.47 1.67 27.06
CA GLN A 77 -3.64 0.47 27.00
C GLN A 77 -2.73 0.41 25.78
N SER A 78 -2.85 1.36 24.82
CA SER A 78 -2.06 1.39 23.58
C SER A 78 -1.37 2.75 23.35
N PRO A 79 -0.17 2.97 23.95
CA PRO A 79 0.60 4.19 23.74
C PRO A 79 0.91 4.51 22.25
N PRO A 80 1.20 3.52 21.37
CA PRO A 80 1.42 3.80 19.95
C PRO A 80 0.16 4.37 19.26
N LEU A 81 -1.02 3.85 19.59
CA LEU A 81 -2.28 4.34 19.03
C LEU A 81 -2.56 5.78 19.44
N ARG A 82 -2.29 6.15 20.69
CA ARG A 82 -2.42 7.53 21.16
C ARG A 82 -1.46 8.48 20.47
N ALA A 83 -0.22 8.05 20.25
CA ALA A 83 0.75 8.85 19.52
C ALA A 83 0.29 9.10 18.07
N TYR A 84 -0.28 8.09 17.43
CA TYR A 84 -0.83 8.22 16.08
C TYR A 84 -2.09 9.11 16.07
N ALA A 85 -3.00 8.97 17.05
CA ALA A 85 -4.18 9.83 17.16
C ALA A 85 -3.80 11.31 17.36
N GLN A 86 -2.75 11.58 18.13
CA GLN A 86 -2.21 12.93 18.27
C GLN A 86 -1.68 13.45 16.93
N ARG A 87 -1.01 12.61 16.14
CA ARG A 87 -0.53 12.96 14.81
C ARG A 87 -1.68 13.28 13.84
N VAL A 88 -2.74 12.45 13.83
CA VAL A 88 -3.96 12.71 13.04
C VAL A 88 -4.56 14.07 13.43
N ARG A 89 -4.73 14.32 14.74
CA ARG A 89 -5.25 15.58 15.25
C ARG A 89 -4.43 16.77 14.78
N GLU A 90 -3.09 16.71 14.90
CA GLU A 90 -2.19 17.80 14.48
C GLU A 90 -2.30 18.11 12.98
N LEU A 91 -2.42 17.08 12.14
CA LEU A 91 -2.66 17.27 10.70
C LEU A 91 -4.00 17.97 10.44
N LEU A 92 -5.08 17.51 11.08
CA LEU A 92 -6.41 18.09 10.92
C LEU A 92 -6.45 19.54 11.39
N GLU A 93 -5.80 19.88 12.51
CA GLU A 93 -5.67 21.23 13.01
C GLU A 93 -4.87 22.12 12.05
N GLU A 94 -3.78 21.62 11.47
CA GLU A 94 -2.98 22.36 10.48
C GLU A 94 -3.79 22.61 9.19
N MET A 95 -4.52 21.62 8.68
CA MET A 95 -5.39 21.78 7.52
C MET A 95 -6.52 22.80 7.79
N ALA A 96 -7.14 22.74 8.98
CA ALA A 96 -8.17 23.68 9.37
C ALA A 96 -7.62 25.12 9.46
N GLN A 97 -6.42 25.32 10.00
CA GLN A 97 -5.77 26.64 10.07
C GLN A 97 -5.48 27.23 8.68
N ARG A 98 -5.08 26.39 7.72
CA ARG A 98 -4.70 26.83 6.36
C ARG A 98 -5.89 26.98 5.40
N SER A 99 -7.09 26.60 5.82
CA SER A 99 -8.30 26.66 4.99
C SER A 99 -9.03 28.00 5.04
N ASP A 100 -8.48 29.04 5.70
CA ASP A 100 -9.13 30.34 5.95
C ASP A 100 -10.54 30.22 6.56
N GLY A 101 -10.72 29.23 7.47
CA GLY A 101 -11.98 28.98 8.18
C GLY A 101 -13.04 28.22 7.37
N LYS A 102 -12.70 27.73 6.16
CA LYS A 102 -13.59 26.91 5.35
C LYS A 102 -13.60 25.45 5.80
N LEU A 103 -12.57 24.96 6.49
CA LEU A 103 -12.54 23.65 7.12
C LEU A 103 -12.74 23.80 8.63
N ARG A 104 -13.86 23.30 9.15
CA ARG A 104 -14.23 23.41 10.57
C ARG A 104 -14.03 22.05 11.24
N LEU A 105 -13.12 21.98 12.19
CA LEU A 105 -12.78 20.75 12.91
C LEU A 105 -13.48 20.72 14.28
N SER A 106 -14.18 19.61 14.57
CA SER A 106 -14.73 19.26 15.86
C SER A 106 -14.07 17.97 16.35
N ILE A 107 -13.53 17.98 17.56
CA ILE A 107 -12.90 16.81 18.19
C ILE A 107 -13.87 16.22 19.19
N ILE A 108 -14.17 14.94 19.07
CA ILE A 108 -15.19 14.23 19.82
C ILE A 108 -14.55 13.01 20.50
N ASP A 109 -14.83 12.84 21.79
CA ASP A 109 -14.39 11.68 22.60
C ASP A 109 -15.60 10.78 22.92
N PRO A 110 -15.94 9.80 22.07
CA PRO A 110 -17.07 8.91 22.28
C PRO A 110 -16.84 8.06 23.53
N LYS A 111 -17.73 8.26 24.52
CA LYS A 111 -17.77 7.41 25.72
C LYS A 111 -18.82 6.33 25.55
N PRO A 112 -18.65 5.16 26.17
CA PRO A 112 -19.64 4.11 26.12
C PRO A 112 -21.04 4.61 26.55
N PHE A 113 -22.06 4.29 25.75
CA PHE A 113 -23.46 4.68 25.95
C PHE A 113 -23.73 6.19 25.94
N SER A 114 -22.91 6.96 25.24
CA SER A 114 -23.10 8.41 25.08
C SER A 114 -23.72 8.76 23.72
N GLU A 115 -24.33 9.97 23.62
CA GLU A 115 -24.81 10.53 22.34
C GLU A 115 -23.70 10.66 21.30
N ASP A 116 -22.44 10.84 21.72
CA ASP A 116 -21.29 10.90 20.85
C ASP A 116 -20.93 9.52 20.24
N GLU A 117 -21.17 8.43 20.98
CA GLU A 117 -21.05 7.07 20.45
C GLU A 117 -22.14 6.79 19.39
N ASP A 118 -23.39 7.13 19.69
CA ASP A 118 -24.50 7.00 18.73
C ASP A 118 -24.21 7.82 17.46
N ARG A 119 -23.72 9.04 17.63
CA ARG A 119 -23.31 9.89 16.52
C ARG A 119 -22.17 9.31 15.69
N ALA A 120 -21.19 8.66 16.31
CA ALA A 120 -20.14 7.96 15.59
C ALA A 120 -20.70 6.81 14.74
N GLY A 121 -21.65 6.05 15.29
CA GLY A 121 -22.39 5.02 14.57
C GLY A 121 -23.21 5.57 13.39
N ASP A 122 -23.93 6.68 13.58
CA ASP A 122 -24.73 7.36 12.54
C ASP A 122 -23.86 7.86 11.37
N PHE A 123 -22.61 8.21 11.63
CA PHE A 123 -21.64 8.54 10.59
C PHE A 123 -21.02 7.30 9.92
N GLY A 124 -21.31 6.08 10.41
CA GLY A 124 -20.78 4.83 9.84
C GLY A 124 -19.33 4.54 10.25
N LEU A 125 -18.88 5.09 11.39
CA LEU A 125 -17.56 4.79 11.93
C LEU A 125 -17.48 3.35 12.47
N GLN A 126 -16.32 2.73 12.34
CA GLN A 126 -16.11 1.35 12.78
C GLN A 126 -15.74 1.32 14.27
N ALA A 127 -16.55 0.66 15.05
CA ALA A 127 -16.27 0.33 16.45
C ALA A 127 -15.34 -0.89 16.51
N VAL A 128 -14.14 -0.74 17.05
CA VAL A 128 -13.22 -1.86 17.28
C VAL A 128 -13.40 -2.35 18.72
N PRO A 129 -13.91 -3.59 18.93
CA PRO A 129 -14.09 -4.11 20.27
C PRO A 129 -12.73 -4.37 20.93
N LEU A 130 -12.50 -3.79 22.08
CA LEU A 130 -11.36 -4.09 22.95
C LEU A 130 -11.75 -5.31 23.79
N GLY A 131 -11.16 -6.48 23.49
CA GLY A 131 -11.49 -7.76 24.11
C GLY A 131 -11.45 -7.76 25.65
N GLY A 132 -12.59 -7.51 26.28
CA GLY A 132 -12.83 -7.56 27.71
C GLY A 132 -14.32 -7.77 28.00
N ALA A 133 -14.68 -8.27 29.21
CA ALA A 133 -16.05 -8.55 29.61
C ALA A 133 -16.98 -7.31 29.71
N GLY A 134 -16.47 -6.09 29.38
CA GLY A 134 -17.17 -4.82 29.50
C GLY A 134 -17.76 -4.25 28.21
N GLY A 135 -17.49 -4.86 27.04
CA GLY A 135 -18.05 -4.37 25.76
C GLY A 135 -17.55 -2.99 25.33
N GLU A 136 -16.40 -2.53 25.83
CA GLU A 136 -15.82 -1.25 25.43
C GLU A 136 -15.39 -1.27 23.96
N SER A 137 -15.85 -0.28 23.20
CA SER A 137 -15.50 -0.09 21.79
C SER A 137 -14.55 1.09 21.64
N LEU A 138 -13.55 0.94 20.78
CA LEU A 138 -12.63 1.99 20.40
C LEU A 138 -13.09 2.60 19.08
N TYR A 139 -13.36 3.89 19.07
CA TYR A 139 -13.57 4.69 17.87
C TYR A 139 -12.29 5.47 17.57
N PHE A 140 -11.83 5.42 16.34
CA PHE A 140 -10.71 6.21 15.87
C PHE A 140 -10.90 6.50 14.38
N GLY A 141 -11.70 7.51 14.06
CA GLY A 141 -12.09 7.79 12.70
C GLY A 141 -12.40 9.26 12.45
N LEU A 142 -12.72 9.58 11.22
CA LEU A 142 -13.05 10.92 10.75
C LEU A 142 -14.35 10.87 9.95
N ALA A 143 -15.29 11.73 10.28
CA ALA A 143 -16.45 12.02 9.43
C ALA A 143 -16.38 13.45 8.91
N GLY A 144 -16.83 13.66 7.69
CA GLY A 144 -16.96 14.99 7.10
C GLY A 144 -18.34 15.22 6.51
N THR A 145 -18.81 16.47 6.55
CA THR A 145 -20.05 16.89 5.91
C THR A 145 -19.85 18.20 5.15
N ASN A 146 -20.56 18.35 4.03
CA ASN A 146 -20.61 19.61 3.27
C ASN A 146 -21.95 20.33 3.46
N SER A 147 -22.15 21.45 2.79
CA SER A 147 -23.37 22.27 2.83
C SER A 147 -24.60 21.64 2.18
N THR A 148 -24.43 20.59 1.38
CA THR A 148 -25.48 19.86 0.65
C THR A 148 -25.79 18.49 1.26
N ASP A 149 -25.52 18.30 2.56
CA ASP A 149 -25.70 17.05 3.30
C ASP A 149 -24.89 15.85 2.77
N GLY A 150 -23.90 16.11 1.90
CA GLY A 150 -22.93 15.10 1.50
C GLY A 150 -22.11 14.65 2.70
N ARG A 151 -21.87 13.33 2.80
CA ARG A 151 -21.11 12.71 3.89
C ARG A 151 -20.01 11.84 3.35
N GLU A 152 -18.81 11.95 3.92
CA GLU A 152 -17.68 11.09 3.66
C GLU A 152 -17.05 10.68 4.99
N THR A 153 -16.56 9.45 5.07
CA THR A 153 -16.00 8.92 6.32
C THR A 153 -14.72 8.11 6.10
N ILE A 154 -13.79 8.26 7.05
CA ILE A 154 -12.71 7.32 7.30
C ILE A 154 -13.13 6.53 8.54
N GLY A 155 -13.59 5.29 8.34
CA GLY A 155 -14.22 4.51 9.42
C GLY A 155 -13.28 4.20 10.58
N PHE A 156 -12.00 3.95 10.29
CA PHE A 156 -10.95 3.74 11.29
C PHE A 156 -9.58 4.09 10.72
N PHE A 157 -8.79 4.89 11.47
CA PHE A 157 -7.41 5.21 11.13
C PHE A 157 -6.48 4.06 11.53
N GLN A 158 -5.91 3.40 10.54
CA GLN A 158 -4.98 2.28 10.73
C GLN A 158 -3.55 2.80 10.92
N PRO A 159 -2.84 2.45 12.00
CA PRO A 159 -1.48 2.95 12.24
C PRO A 159 -0.46 2.54 11.18
N ASP A 160 -0.65 1.42 10.51
CA ASP A 160 0.19 0.93 9.42
C ASP A 160 0.01 1.71 8.12
N LYS A 161 -1.03 2.55 8.02
CA LYS A 161 -1.29 3.48 6.90
C LYS A 161 -0.92 4.94 7.22
N GLU A 162 -0.17 5.20 8.28
CA GLU A 162 0.20 6.58 8.71
C GLU A 162 0.84 7.40 7.58
N GLU A 163 1.64 6.79 6.71
CA GLU A 163 2.30 7.48 5.60
C GLU A 163 1.33 8.05 4.55
N PHE A 164 0.10 7.54 4.49
CA PHE A 164 -0.98 7.99 3.59
C PHE A 164 -2.02 8.86 4.28
N LEU A 165 -1.85 9.15 5.57
CA LEU A 165 -2.79 9.92 6.36
C LEU A 165 -3.20 11.24 5.69
N GLU A 166 -2.23 11.99 5.17
CA GLU A 166 -2.50 13.26 4.49
C GLU A 166 -3.31 13.08 3.21
N TYR A 167 -2.99 12.03 2.43
CA TYR A 167 -3.75 11.67 1.23
C TYR A 167 -5.20 11.30 1.56
N ASP A 168 -5.42 10.44 2.55
CA ASP A 168 -6.75 9.98 2.92
C ASP A 168 -7.64 11.14 3.38
N VAL A 169 -7.11 12.04 4.21
CA VAL A 169 -7.84 13.21 4.68
C VAL A 169 -8.09 14.22 3.54
N ALA A 170 -7.08 14.49 2.71
CA ALA A 170 -7.22 15.39 1.57
C ALA A 170 -8.22 14.86 0.54
N SER A 171 -8.23 13.54 0.30
CA SER A 171 -9.21 12.86 -0.57
C SER A 171 -10.64 12.99 -0.03
N LEU A 172 -10.84 12.80 1.28
CA LEU A 172 -12.14 13.01 1.92
C LEU A 172 -12.62 14.45 1.72
N VAL A 173 -11.75 15.44 1.97
CA VAL A 173 -12.08 16.88 1.80
C VAL A 173 -12.37 17.18 0.33
N TYR A 174 -11.58 16.63 -0.60
CA TYR A 174 -11.79 16.82 -2.04
C TYR A 174 -13.13 16.24 -2.49
N ARG A 175 -13.52 15.04 -2.06
CA ARG A 175 -14.82 14.43 -2.39
C ARG A 175 -15.99 15.24 -1.85
N LEU A 176 -15.89 15.79 -0.65
CA LEU A 176 -16.90 16.68 -0.08
C LEU A 176 -17.04 18.00 -0.82
N SER A 177 -15.93 18.54 -1.33
CA SER A 177 -15.95 19.79 -2.13
C SER A 177 -16.41 19.57 -3.57
N ASN A 178 -16.32 18.32 -4.07
CA ASN A 178 -16.67 17.94 -5.43
C ASN A 178 -17.71 16.79 -5.41
N PRO A 179 -18.97 17.06 -5.10
CA PRO A 179 -19.99 16.01 -4.92
C PRO A 179 -20.38 15.30 -6.23
N LYS A 180 -19.92 15.82 -7.38
CA LYS A 180 -20.16 15.17 -8.67
C LYS A 180 -19.27 13.93 -8.78
N ARG A 181 -19.89 12.76 -8.93
CA ARG A 181 -19.16 11.51 -9.16
C ARG A 181 -18.31 11.61 -10.40
N ALA A 182 -17.04 11.24 -10.30
CA ALA A 182 -16.14 11.20 -11.44
C ALA A 182 -16.64 10.20 -12.51
N THR A 183 -16.45 10.55 -13.77
CA THR A 183 -16.90 9.76 -14.91
C THR A 183 -15.72 8.94 -15.47
N ILE A 184 -15.90 7.63 -15.47
CA ILE A 184 -14.90 6.67 -15.96
C ILE A 184 -15.39 6.07 -17.27
N GLY A 185 -14.63 6.22 -18.35
CA GLY A 185 -14.86 5.47 -19.57
C GLY A 185 -14.37 4.04 -19.41
N LEU A 186 -15.21 3.04 -19.66
CA LEU A 186 -14.84 1.63 -19.63
C LEU A 186 -14.92 1.03 -21.03
N LEU A 187 -13.77 0.65 -21.58
CA LEU A 187 -13.66 -0.14 -22.80
C LEU A 187 -13.18 -1.54 -22.42
N SER A 188 -14.00 -2.56 -22.65
CA SER A 188 -13.69 -3.94 -22.30
C SER A 188 -13.84 -4.89 -23.49
N GLY A 189 -12.81 -5.71 -23.71
CA GLY A 189 -12.87 -6.87 -24.61
C GLY A 189 -13.44 -8.13 -23.94
N LEU A 190 -13.69 -8.08 -22.62
CA LEU A 190 -14.25 -9.17 -21.81
C LEU A 190 -15.67 -8.81 -21.35
N PRO A 191 -16.56 -9.80 -21.13
CA PRO A 191 -17.92 -9.57 -20.64
C PRO A 191 -17.91 -9.30 -19.12
N VAL A 192 -17.42 -8.12 -18.73
CA VAL A 192 -17.29 -7.69 -17.32
C VAL A 192 -18.62 -7.23 -16.72
N ASP A 193 -19.60 -6.88 -17.55
CA ASP A 193 -20.96 -6.51 -17.14
C ASP A 193 -21.89 -7.74 -17.09
N PRO A 194 -23.01 -7.68 -16.35
CA PRO A 194 -24.01 -8.72 -16.37
C PRO A 194 -24.52 -8.96 -17.81
N SER A 195 -24.56 -10.21 -18.23
CA SER A 195 -24.98 -10.59 -19.58
C SER A 195 -25.85 -11.85 -19.57
N PHE A 196 -26.73 -11.95 -20.56
CA PHE A 196 -27.55 -13.15 -20.74
C PHE A 196 -26.76 -14.20 -21.53
N ASP A 197 -26.49 -15.33 -20.92
CA ASP A 197 -25.85 -16.46 -21.57
C ASP A 197 -26.91 -17.26 -22.35
N GLN A 198 -26.85 -17.18 -23.68
CA GLN A 198 -27.81 -17.86 -24.56
C GLN A 198 -27.72 -19.40 -24.52
N GLN A 199 -26.57 -19.95 -24.13
CA GLN A 199 -26.37 -21.40 -24.06
C GLN A 199 -26.95 -21.99 -22.78
N SER A 200 -26.70 -21.36 -21.63
CA SER A 200 -27.26 -21.83 -20.36
C SER A 200 -28.66 -21.30 -20.06
N GLY A 201 -29.13 -20.29 -20.79
CA GLY A 201 -30.40 -19.59 -20.53
C GLY A 201 -30.41 -18.81 -19.22
N GLN A 202 -29.25 -18.53 -18.63
CA GLN A 202 -29.11 -17.87 -17.35
C GLN A 202 -28.43 -16.49 -17.46
N MET A 203 -28.75 -15.60 -16.53
CA MET A 203 -28.00 -14.36 -16.37
C MET A 203 -26.64 -14.67 -15.77
N ARG A 204 -25.58 -14.37 -16.52
CA ARG A 204 -24.22 -14.36 -15.98
C ARG A 204 -24.05 -13.07 -15.18
N PRO A 205 -23.68 -13.12 -13.90
CA PRO A 205 -23.36 -11.91 -13.14
C PRO A 205 -22.13 -11.22 -13.75
N GLY A 206 -22.11 -9.90 -13.67
CA GLY A 206 -20.89 -9.14 -13.96
C GLY A 206 -19.82 -9.37 -12.89
N TRP A 207 -18.60 -8.92 -13.17
CA TRP A 207 -17.50 -8.99 -12.22
C TRP A 207 -17.73 -8.06 -11.04
N ALA A 208 -17.50 -8.56 -9.83
CA ALA A 208 -17.72 -7.82 -8.60
C ALA A 208 -16.86 -6.54 -8.53
N SER A 209 -15.64 -6.58 -9.07
CA SER A 209 -14.75 -5.43 -9.18
C SER A 209 -15.39 -4.27 -9.98
N ILE A 210 -16.06 -4.57 -11.09
CA ILE A 210 -16.75 -3.59 -11.93
C ILE A 210 -18.06 -3.14 -11.28
N ALA A 211 -18.79 -4.06 -10.63
CA ALA A 211 -19.98 -3.70 -9.86
C ALA A 211 -19.65 -2.71 -8.73
N GLN A 212 -18.54 -2.90 -8.03
CA GLN A 212 -18.05 -1.99 -7.00
C GLN A 212 -17.70 -0.61 -7.58
N LEU A 213 -17.03 -0.56 -8.76
CA LEU A 213 -16.76 0.71 -9.42
C LEU A 213 -18.03 1.48 -9.78
N ARG A 214 -19.05 0.79 -10.28
CA ARG A 214 -20.37 1.41 -10.64
C ARG A 214 -21.12 1.97 -9.43
N GLN A 215 -20.84 1.48 -8.23
CA GLN A 215 -21.40 2.06 -7.00
C GLN A 215 -20.74 3.41 -6.65
N THR A 216 -19.45 3.55 -6.91
CA THR A 216 -18.66 4.72 -6.52
C THR A 216 -18.56 5.77 -7.62
N PHE A 217 -18.43 5.35 -8.89
CA PHE A 217 -18.18 6.22 -10.03
C PHE A 217 -19.31 6.15 -11.06
N ASN A 218 -19.39 7.18 -11.90
CA ASN A 218 -20.24 7.16 -13.09
C ASN A 218 -19.51 6.44 -14.23
N VAL A 219 -19.74 5.13 -14.41
CA VAL A 219 -19.03 4.31 -15.41
C VAL A 219 -19.80 4.31 -16.72
N GLN A 220 -19.18 4.86 -17.78
CA GLN A 220 -19.71 4.90 -19.14
C GLN A 220 -19.01 3.87 -20.01
N THR A 221 -19.78 2.97 -20.64
CA THR A 221 -19.21 1.99 -21.56
C THR A 221 -18.78 2.66 -22.86
N VAL A 222 -17.55 2.36 -23.30
CA VAL A 222 -16.96 2.80 -24.55
C VAL A 222 -16.85 1.61 -25.50
N ALA A 223 -17.35 1.74 -26.72
CA ALA A 223 -17.27 0.68 -27.72
C ALA A 223 -15.82 0.45 -28.20
N ALA A 224 -15.46 -0.80 -28.48
CA ALA A 224 -14.11 -1.18 -28.90
C ALA A 224 -13.71 -0.58 -30.28
N ASP A 225 -14.67 -0.22 -31.10
CA ASP A 225 -14.51 0.42 -32.42
C ASP A 225 -14.75 1.94 -32.40
N ALA A 226 -14.88 2.54 -31.21
CA ALA A 226 -15.15 3.98 -31.07
C ALA A 226 -14.07 4.84 -31.71
N ALA A 227 -14.40 5.55 -32.77
CA ALA A 227 -13.49 6.49 -33.43
C ALA A 227 -13.23 7.76 -32.60
N THR A 228 -14.10 8.07 -31.64
CA THR A 228 -13.98 9.18 -30.69
C THR A 228 -14.41 8.75 -29.31
N LEU A 229 -13.72 9.26 -28.30
CA LEU A 229 -14.08 8.99 -26.91
C LEU A 229 -15.12 10.00 -26.40
N PRO A 230 -16.03 9.61 -25.50
CA PRO A 230 -16.99 10.51 -24.86
C PRO A 230 -16.28 11.70 -24.21
N ALA A 231 -16.89 12.88 -24.30
CA ALA A 231 -16.36 14.07 -23.64
C ALA A 231 -16.65 14.04 -22.13
N GLY A 232 -15.80 14.67 -21.34
CA GLY A 232 -16.01 14.84 -19.89
C GLY A 232 -15.72 13.61 -19.06
N MET A 233 -14.94 12.65 -19.58
CA MET A 233 -14.37 11.57 -18.79
C MET A 233 -13.17 12.06 -17.97
N ASP A 234 -13.13 11.69 -16.70
CA ASP A 234 -12.01 11.98 -15.79
C ASP A 234 -10.88 10.98 -15.94
N ALA A 235 -11.22 9.71 -16.22
CA ALA A 235 -10.26 8.65 -16.53
C ALA A 235 -10.84 7.66 -17.54
N LEU A 236 -9.94 6.93 -18.23
CA LEU A 236 -10.28 5.84 -19.12
C LEU A 236 -9.72 4.53 -18.57
N MET A 237 -10.56 3.50 -18.52
CA MET A 237 -10.20 2.15 -18.13
C MET A 237 -10.32 1.22 -19.34
N LEU A 238 -9.24 0.53 -19.66
CA LEU A 238 -9.20 -0.48 -20.73
C LEU A 238 -9.03 -1.85 -20.07
N VAL A 239 -9.91 -2.81 -20.40
CA VAL A 239 -9.83 -4.18 -19.93
C VAL A 239 -9.72 -5.10 -21.12
N HIS A 240 -8.59 -5.79 -21.20
CA HIS A 240 -8.30 -6.75 -22.27
C HIS A 240 -8.60 -6.18 -23.67
N PRO A 241 -7.95 -5.07 -24.09
CA PRO A 241 -8.25 -4.37 -25.33
C PRO A 241 -7.75 -5.18 -26.53
N ARG A 242 -8.57 -6.12 -27.01
CA ARG A 242 -8.26 -6.91 -28.21
C ARG A 242 -8.66 -6.16 -29.47
N GLU A 243 -7.80 -6.23 -30.48
CA GLU A 243 -8.11 -5.81 -31.86
C GLU A 243 -8.71 -4.39 -31.97
N LEU A 244 -8.17 -3.44 -31.17
CA LEU A 244 -8.57 -2.05 -31.27
C LEU A 244 -8.37 -1.52 -32.69
N SER A 245 -9.38 -0.87 -33.25
CA SER A 245 -9.23 -0.22 -34.54
C SER A 245 -8.11 0.86 -34.49
N PRO A 246 -7.41 1.14 -35.58
CA PRO A 246 -6.42 2.22 -35.61
C PRO A 246 -6.99 3.57 -35.17
N GLN A 247 -8.29 3.81 -35.43
CA GLN A 247 -9.02 5.02 -35.03
C GLN A 247 -9.23 5.06 -33.52
N THR A 248 -9.61 3.92 -32.90
CA THR A 248 -9.74 3.80 -31.44
C THR A 248 -8.40 3.99 -30.75
N GLN A 249 -7.32 3.38 -31.29
CA GLN A 249 -5.97 3.58 -30.78
C GLN A 249 -5.55 5.07 -30.84
N TYR A 250 -5.83 5.75 -31.94
CA TYR A 250 -5.60 7.18 -32.09
C TYR A 250 -6.42 8.00 -31.06
N ALA A 251 -7.69 7.66 -30.88
CA ALA A 251 -8.55 8.36 -29.91
C ALA A 251 -8.03 8.20 -28.46
N ILE A 252 -7.56 7.00 -28.08
CA ILE A 252 -6.92 6.72 -26.78
C ILE A 252 -5.61 7.49 -26.64
N ASP A 253 -4.74 7.44 -27.67
CA ASP A 253 -3.47 8.18 -27.69
C ASP A 253 -3.71 9.67 -27.46
N GLN A 254 -4.58 10.28 -28.25
CA GLN A 254 -4.87 11.71 -28.14
C GLN A 254 -5.59 12.10 -26.84
N PHE A 255 -6.36 11.19 -26.24
CA PHE A 255 -6.91 11.38 -24.90
C PHE A 255 -5.77 11.52 -23.87
N VAL A 256 -4.80 10.60 -23.89
CA VAL A 256 -3.62 10.67 -23.01
C VAL A 256 -2.76 11.90 -23.31
N MET A 257 -2.55 12.22 -24.59
CA MET A 257 -1.76 13.41 -25.00
C MET A 257 -2.38 14.71 -24.49
N ARG A 258 -3.72 14.80 -24.37
CA ARG A 258 -4.42 15.96 -23.79
C ARG A 258 -4.37 16.02 -22.25
N GLY A 259 -3.74 15.04 -21.59
CA GLY A 259 -3.66 14.92 -20.12
C GLY A 259 -4.75 14.02 -19.53
N GLY A 260 -5.46 13.27 -20.37
CA GLY A 260 -6.37 12.20 -19.94
C GLY A 260 -5.62 11.11 -19.19
N LYS A 261 -6.24 10.58 -18.15
CA LYS A 261 -5.67 9.59 -17.26
C LYS A 261 -6.16 8.21 -17.66
N LEU A 262 -5.27 7.21 -17.60
CA LEU A 262 -5.54 5.89 -18.15
C LEU A 262 -5.12 4.79 -17.18
N ILE A 263 -5.98 3.76 -17.02
CA ILE A 263 -5.57 2.46 -16.52
C ILE A 263 -5.86 1.40 -17.58
N ALA A 264 -4.88 0.57 -17.90
CA ALA A 264 -5.00 -0.47 -18.91
C ALA A 264 -4.60 -1.84 -18.34
N PHE A 265 -5.51 -2.80 -18.45
CA PHE A 265 -5.29 -4.20 -18.14
C PHE A 265 -5.11 -4.94 -19.46
N ILE A 266 -3.86 -5.24 -19.81
CA ILE A 266 -3.48 -6.05 -20.98
C ILE A 266 -3.10 -7.45 -20.51
N ASP A 267 -3.08 -8.43 -21.40
CA ASP A 267 -2.93 -9.82 -20.99
C ASP A 267 -2.23 -10.64 -22.07
N PRO A 268 -1.23 -11.46 -21.73
CA PRO A 268 -0.69 -12.42 -22.68
C PRO A 268 -1.63 -13.62 -22.90
N GLN A 269 -2.46 -13.95 -21.88
CA GLN A 269 -3.39 -15.09 -21.97
C GLN A 269 -4.54 -14.96 -20.96
N ALA A 270 -5.62 -14.28 -21.33
CA ALA A 270 -6.80 -14.13 -20.49
C ALA A 270 -7.53 -15.49 -20.33
N GLU A 271 -7.49 -16.05 -19.13
CA GLU A 271 -8.13 -17.33 -18.82
C GLU A 271 -9.65 -17.19 -18.63
N ASN A 272 -10.09 -16.00 -18.17
CA ASN A 272 -11.50 -15.68 -18.00
C ASN A 272 -12.16 -15.10 -19.27
N ASP A 273 -11.64 -15.42 -20.46
CA ASP A 273 -12.26 -15.09 -21.75
C ASP A 273 -13.21 -16.21 -22.22
N PRO A 274 -14.54 -16.04 -22.08
CA PRO A 274 -15.49 -17.07 -22.46
C PRO A 274 -15.60 -17.29 -23.97
N GLN A 275 -15.28 -16.27 -24.79
CA GLN A 275 -15.31 -16.40 -26.26
C GLN A 275 -14.15 -17.28 -26.73
N ALA A 276 -12.96 -17.07 -26.22
CA ALA A 276 -11.81 -17.91 -26.52
C ALA A 276 -12.01 -19.35 -26.04
N ALA A 277 -12.60 -19.53 -24.84
CA ALA A 277 -12.95 -20.85 -24.32
C ALA A 277 -13.97 -21.58 -25.23
N GLN A 278 -15.00 -20.88 -25.73
CA GLN A 278 -15.98 -21.43 -26.64
C GLN A 278 -15.36 -21.81 -27.99
N MET A 279 -14.50 -20.97 -28.59
CA MET A 279 -13.79 -21.29 -29.83
C MET A 279 -12.94 -22.54 -29.70
N ALA A 280 -12.22 -22.68 -28.57
CA ALA A 280 -11.41 -23.87 -28.29
C ALA A 280 -12.28 -25.14 -28.22
N MET A 281 -13.47 -25.09 -27.60
CA MET A 281 -14.42 -26.22 -27.52
C MET A 281 -14.99 -26.59 -28.89
N MET A 282 -15.16 -25.64 -29.80
CA MET A 282 -15.68 -25.89 -31.15
C MET A 282 -14.64 -26.39 -32.16
N GLY A 283 -13.43 -26.72 -31.71
CA GLY A 283 -12.35 -27.22 -32.56
C GLY A 283 -11.71 -26.15 -33.47
N GLY A 284 -11.99 -24.87 -33.23
CA GLY A 284 -11.46 -23.74 -33.96
C GLY A 284 -10.00 -23.36 -33.64
N GLY A 285 -9.26 -24.26 -32.98
CA GLY A 285 -7.93 -23.94 -32.47
C GLY A 285 -8.01 -23.05 -31.21
N MET A 286 -6.86 -22.78 -30.57
CA MET A 286 -6.82 -21.82 -29.46
C MET A 286 -6.97 -20.42 -30.04
N GLY A 287 -8.15 -19.82 -29.84
CA GLY A 287 -8.37 -18.42 -30.16
C GLY A 287 -7.30 -17.53 -29.51
N ASN A 288 -6.98 -16.42 -30.15
CA ASN A 288 -6.04 -15.45 -29.58
C ASN A 288 -6.62 -14.93 -28.24
N ARG A 289 -5.99 -15.33 -27.13
CA ARG A 289 -6.34 -14.90 -25.76
C ARG A 289 -5.49 -13.72 -25.28
N SER A 290 -4.63 -13.19 -26.13
CA SER A 290 -3.77 -12.09 -25.76
C SER A 290 -4.40 -10.74 -26.13
N SER A 291 -4.01 -9.71 -25.38
CA SER A 291 -4.30 -8.32 -25.69
C SER A 291 -3.06 -7.44 -25.51
N SER A 292 -3.06 -6.33 -26.23
CA SER A 292 -1.99 -5.34 -26.19
C SER A 292 -2.57 -3.98 -26.59
N LEU A 293 -1.88 -2.90 -26.22
CA LEU A 293 -2.18 -1.56 -26.71
C LEU A 293 -1.49 -1.27 -28.07
N GLY A 294 -0.90 -2.27 -28.70
CA GLY A 294 -0.21 -2.10 -29.99
C GLY A 294 0.89 -1.05 -29.93
N PRO A 295 0.91 -0.08 -30.89
CA PRO A 295 1.98 0.90 -30.97
C PRO A 295 2.01 1.92 -29.83
N LEU A 296 0.94 2.01 -29.01
CA LEU A 296 0.86 2.99 -27.92
C LEU A 296 1.94 2.73 -26.86
N LEU A 297 2.05 1.48 -26.36
CA LEU A 297 3.07 1.13 -25.36
C LEU A 297 4.48 1.41 -25.87
N ASP A 298 4.72 1.07 -27.14
CA ASP A 298 6.00 1.31 -27.79
C ASP A 298 6.38 2.78 -27.83
N ALA A 299 5.45 3.64 -28.22
CA ALA A 299 5.63 5.08 -28.26
C ALA A 299 5.80 5.69 -26.87
N TRP A 300 5.08 5.14 -25.88
CA TRP A 300 5.17 5.54 -24.46
C TRP A 300 6.42 5.00 -23.77
N GLY A 301 7.28 4.25 -24.47
CA GLY A 301 8.55 3.76 -23.93
C GLY A 301 8.45 2.55 -23.04
N VAL A 302 7.41 1.73 -23.22
CA VAL A 302 7.21 0.46 -22.50
C VAL A 302 7.33 -0.71 -23.48
N SER A 303 8.06 -1.75 -23.07
CA SER A 303 8.13 -3.04 -23.76
C SER A 303 7.22 -4.04 -23.07
N TYR A 304 6.45 -4.75 -23.87
CA TYR A 304 5.56 -5.84 -23.45
C TYR A 304 5.52 -6.90 -24.55
N ASP A 305 5.72 -8.16 -24.16
CA ASP A 305 5.64 -9.30 -25.09
C ASP A 305 4.40 -10.14 -24.75
N PRO A 306 3.34 -10.12 -25.59
CA PRO A 306 2.11 -10.87 -25.35
C PRO A 306 2.28 -12.39 -25.49
N THR A 307 3.45 -12.88 -25.89
CA THR A 307 3.74 -14.31 -26.01
C THR A 307 4.43 -14.90 -24.79
N GLN A 308 4.73 -14.07 -23.79
CA GLN A 308 5.45 -14.44 -22.59
C GLN A 308 4.60 -14.21 -21.32
N VAL A 309 4.64 -15.19 -20.43
CA VAL A 309 3.98 -15.18 -19.12
C VAL A 309 5.03 -15.29 -18.02
N VAL A 310 4.85 -14.59 -16.93
CA VAL A 310 5.72 -14.69 -15.75
C VAL A 310 5.37 -15.95 -14.95
N GLY A 311 6.35 -16.81 -14.75
CA GLY A 311 6.29 -17.88 -13.77
C GLY A 311 7.12 -17.52 -12.55
N ASP A 312 6.59 -17.70 -11.34
CA ASP A 312 7.27 -17.40 -10.08
C ASP A 312 7.18 -18.57 -9.12
N ARG A 313 8.33 -19.12 -8.75
CA ARG A 313 8.40 -20.31 -7.90
C ARG A 313 8.17 -20.00 -6.43
N ASP A 314 8.54 -18.79 -5.97
CA ASP A 314 8.39 -18.41 -4.55
C ASP A 314 6.97 -17.93 -4.23
N LEU A 315 6.34 -17.26 -5.20
CA LEU A 315 5.03 -16.64 -5.04
C LEU A 315 3.88 -17.40 -5.69
N GLY A 316 4.17 -18.57 -6.32
CA GLY A 316 3.14 -19.42 -6.90
C GLY A 316 2.12 -19.90 -5.87
N LEU A 317 0.83 -19.73 -6.18
CA LEU A 317 -0.25 -20.14 -5.30
C LEU A 317 -0.46 -21.66 -5.32
N THR A 318 -0.84 -22.21 -4.18
CA THR A 318 -1.27 -23.60 -4.08
C THR A 318 -2.76 -23.68 -4.43
N VAL A 319 -3.06 -24.24 -5.59
CA VAL A 319 -4.42 -24.33 -6.15
C VAL A 319 -4.77 -25.75 -6.57
N SER A 320 -6.05 -26.07 -6.59
CA SER A 320 -6.60 -27.28 -7.21
C SER A 320 -7.23 -26.89 -8.54
N LEU A 321 -6.62 -27.27 -9.64
CA LEU A 321 -7.11 -26.93 -10.99
C LEU A 321 -8.28 -27.80 -11.43
N GLN A 322 -8.40 -29.00 -10.89
CA GLN A 322 -9.47 -29.93 -11.22
C GLN A 322 -10.13 -30.49 -9.96
N PRO A 323 -11.45 -30.69 -9.95
CA PRO A 323 -12.14 -31.31 -8.84
C PRO A 323 -11.55 -32.70 -8.53
N GLY A 324 -11.18 -32.93 -7.26
CA GLY A 324 -10.65 -34.22 -6.80
C GLY A 324 -9.13 -34.39 -6.92
N GLN A 325 -8.42 -33.44 -7.52
CA GLN A 325 -6.95 -33.43 -7.47
C GLN A 325 -6.45 -32.72 -6.20
N PRO A 326 -5.37 -33.21 -5.58
CA PRO A 326 -4.76 -32.52 -4.46
C PRO A 326 -4.23 -31.15 -4.90
N PRO A 327 -4.34 -30.12 -4.06
CA PRO A 327 -3.79 -28.80 -4.34
C PRO A 327 -2.28 -28.88 -4.60
N SER A 328 -1.82 -28.22 -5.65
CA SER A 328 -0.39 -28.13 -6.00
C SER A 328 0.01 -26.67 -6.24
N GLN A 329 1.28 -26.34 -6.01
CA GLN A 329 1.78 -24.99 -6.27
C GLN A 329 1.87 -24.75 -7.78
N HIS A 330 1.19 -23.70 -8.27
CA HIS A 330 1.18 -23.34 -9.68
C HIS A 330 1.96 -22.04 -9.92
N ILE A 331 3.08 -22.12 -10.64
CA ILE A 331 4.02 -21.01 -10.80
C ILE A 331 3.49 -19.83 -11.64
N ALA A 332 2.46 -20.04 -12.46
CA ALA A 332 1.84 -18.99 -13.28
C ALA A 332 0.55 -18.42 -12.63
N ILE A 333 0.11 -18.93 -11.48
CA ILE A 333 -0.93 -18.34 -10.64
C ILE A 333 -0.22 -17.79 -9.41
N ILE A 334 -0.03 -16.47 -9.38
CA ILE A 334 0.90 -15.82 -8.45
C ILE A 334 0.14 -15.03 -7.41
N GLY A 335 0.49 -15.19 -6.13
CA GLY A 335 -0.02 -14.39 -5.02
C GLY A 335 1.05 -13.43 -4.51
N PHE A 336 0.94 -12.18 -4.87
CA PHE A 336 1.84 -11.12 -4.40
C PHE A 336 1.50 -10.72 -2.97
N ASN A 337 2.52 -10.53 -2.17
CA ASN A 337 2.43 -10.01 -0.81
C ASN A 337 2.94 -8.55 -0.75
N ARG A 338 2.89 -7.91 0.42
CA ARG A 338 3.38 -6.53 0.62
C ARG A 338 4.81 -6.30 0.12
N ALA A 339 5.71 -7.28 0.26
CA ALA A 339 7.10 -7.14 -0.18
C ALA A 339 7.27 -7.11 -1.71
N SER A 340 6.25 -7.57 -2.43
CA SER A 340 6.18 -7.56 -3.90
C SER A 340 5.52 -6.31 -4.46
N MET A 341 4.94 -5.49 -3.61
CA MET A 341 4.20 -4.28 -3.97
C MET A 341 4.98 -3.03 -3.60
N ASN A 342 4.73 -1.92 -4.32
CA ASN A 342 5.33 -0.64 -4.02
C ASN A 342 4.66 -0.02 -2.78
N GLY A 343 5.36 -0.04 -1.65
CA GLY A 343 4.88 0.57 -0.40
C GLY A 343 4.86 2.10 -0.40
N LYS A 344 5.30 2.77 -1.47
CA LYS A 344 5.31 4.24 -1.58
C LYS A 344 4.22 4.80 -2.48
N ASP A 345 3.56 3.94 -3.26
CA ASP A 345 2.45 4.35 -4.12
C ASP A 345 1.11 4.12 -3.41
N VAL A 346 0.25 5.13 -3.42
CA VAL A 346 -1.07 5.11 -2.75
C VAL A 346 -1.98 3.98 -3.24
N VAL A 347 -1.75 3.47 -4.46
CA VAL A 347 -2.55 2.40 -5.04
C VAL A 347 -2.25 1.05 -4.41
N THR A 348 -0.98 0.78 -4.05
CA THR A 348 -0.52 -0.54 -3.62
C THR A 348 -0.08 -0.63 -2.17
N SER A 349 0.27 0.48 -1.56
CA SER A 349 0.89 0.54 -0.22
C SER A 349 0.05 -0.05 0.92
N ALA A 350 -1.28 0.09 0.82
CA ALA A 350 -2.20 -0.38 1.85
C ALA A 350 -2.71 -1.82 1.62
N LEU A 351 -2.21 -2.49 0.57
CA LEU A 351 -2.68 -3.81 0.19
C LEU A 351 -1.79 -4.91 0.79
N ASP A 352 -2.44 -5.99 1.23
CA ASP A 352 -1.76 -7.14 1.82
C ASP A 352 -1.44 -8.22 0.80
N SER A 353 -2.36 -8.44 -0.15
CA SER A 353 -2.22 -9.50 -1.16
C SER A 353 -2.95 -9.16 -2.45
N ILE A 354 -2.34 -9.52 -3.57
CA ILE A 354 -2.93 -9.44 -4.92
C ILE A 354 -2.65 -10.76 -5.63
N ASN A 355 -3.65 -11.31 -6.28
CA ASN A 355 -3.51 -12.53 -7.06
C ASN A 355 -3.65 -12.23 -8.54
N VAL A 356 -2.82 -12.88 -9.35
CA VAL A 356 -2.83 -12.80 -10.81
C VAL A 356 -2.76 -14.20 -11.41
N MET A 357 -3.17 -14.30 -12.68
CA MET A 357 -3.14 -15.56 -13.42
C MET A 357 -2.56 -15.31 -14.81
N THR A 358 -1.53 -16.07 -15.18
CA THR A 358 -0.87 -15.96 -16.50
C THR A 358 -0.42 -14.55 -16.88
N ALA A 359 0.02 -13.77 -15.90
CA ALA A 359 0.42 -12.38 -16.06
C ALA A 359 1.66 -12.22 -16.94
N GLY A 360 1.69 -11.16 -17.75
CA GLY A 360 2.84 -10.76 -18.55
C GLY A 360 3.85 -9.90 -17.78
N ALA A 361 4.89 -9.46 -18.48
CA ALA A 361 5.92 -8.59 -17.94
C ALA A 361 5.99 -7.27 -18.68
N LEU A 362 6.08 -6.17 -17.93
CA LEU A 362 6.32 -4.83 -18.42
C LEU A 362 7.78 -4.43 -18.17
N LYS A 363 8.41 -3.79 -19.15
CA LYS A 363 9.78 -3.29 -19.02
C LYS A 363 9.90 -1.90 -19.62
N LYS A 364 10.63 -1.02 -18.94
CA LYS A 364 11.00 0.26 -19.52
C LYS A 364 11.95 0.03 -20.71
N LYS A 365 11.69 0.66 -21.84
CA LYS A 365 12.59 0.64 -23.01
C LYS A 365 13.86 1.42 -22.72
N ASP A 366 14.98 0.92 -23.22
CA ASP A 366 16.25 1.61 -23.12
C ASP A 366 16.19 2.98 -23.80
N GLY A 367 16.68 4.02 -23.11
CA GLY A 367 16.65 5.40 -23.61
C GLY A 367 15.28 6.10 -23.54
N ALA A 368 14.24 5.46 -23.02
CA ALA A 368 12.96 6.13 -22.80
C ALA A 368 13.07 7.19 -21.70
N SER A 369 12.53 8.40 -21.97
CA SER A 369 12.58 9.55 -21.05
C SER A 369 11.52 9.49 -19.96
N ILE A 370 10.60 8.51 -19.98
CA ILE A 370 9.54 8.36 -19.00
C ILE A 370 10.06 7.94 -17.63
N GLU A 371 9.35 8.33 -16.59
CA GLU A 371 9.46 7.71 -15.26
C GLU A 371 8.58 6.46 -15.27
N PHE A 372 9.22 5.31 -15.12
CA PHE A 372 8.58 3.99 -15.02
C PHE A 372 8.68 3.51 -13.59
N GLU A 373 7.58 3.52 -12.88
CA GLU A 373 7.52 3.13 -11.46
C GLU A 373 6.82 1.77 -11.33
N PRO A 374 7.54 0.70 -10.96
CA PRO A 374 6.93 -0.60 -10.70
C PRO A 374 5.98 -0.51 -9.51
N LEU A 375 4.74 -1.01 -9.69
CA LEU A 375 3.74 -1.14 -8.64
C LEU A 375 3.70 -2.54 -8.04
N ILE A 376 3.80 -3.57 -8.90
CA ILE A 376 3.79 -4.99 -8.52
C ILE A 376 4.91 -5.70 -9.25
N GLN A 377 5.74 -6.45 -8.53
CA GLN A 377 6.88 -7.18 -9.09
C GLN A 377 6.94 -8.62 -8.58
N SER A 378 7.43 -9.52 -9.43
CA SER A 378 7.74 -10.91 -9.07
C SER A 378 8.86 -11.01 -8.04
N SER A 379 9.09 -12.21 -7.53
CA SER A 379 10.33 -12.56 -6.82
C SER A 379 11.52 -12.64 -7.79
N ALA A 380 12.72 -12.77 -7.26
CA ALA A 380 13.90 -13.07 -8.07
C ALA A 380 13.94 -14.54 -8.57
N ASN A 381 13.11 -15.42 -7.98
CA ASN A 381 12.98 -16.82 -8.40
C ASN A 381 11.88 -16.97 -9.48
N ALA A 382 11.91 -16.06 -10.46
CA ALA A 382 10.95 -15.99 -11.55
C ALA A 382 11.63 -16.15 -12.91
N ALA A 383 10.84 -16.51 -13.92
CA ALA A 383 11.26 -16.63 -15.31
C ALA A 383 10.09 -16.31 -16.27
N LEU A 384 10.40 -15.95 -17.51
CA LEU A 384 9.41 -15.84 -18.57
C LEU A 384 9.19 -17.22 -19.22
N LEU A 385 7.94 -17.60 -19.37
CA LEU A 385 7.47 -18.83 -19.98
C LEU A 385 6.69 -18.49 -21.26
N PRO A 386 6.85 -19.23 -22.36
CA PRO A 386 6.00 -19.06 -23.53
C PRO A 386 4.52 -19.28 -23.16
N SER A 387 3.64 -18.35 -23.53
CA SER A 387 2.19 -18.46 -23.24
C SER A 387 1.57 -19.73 -23.82
N SER A 388 2.12 -20.24 -24.92
CA SER A 388 1.72 -21.53 -25.53
C SER A 388 1.87 -22.75 -24.60
N LYS A 389 2.81 -22.69 -23.63
CA LYS A 389 2.95 -23.76 -22.62
C LYS A 389 1.86 -23.73 -21.56
N LEU A 390 1.16 -22.61 -21.43
CA LEU A 390 0.11 -22.40 -20.41
C LEU A 390 -1.28 -22.63 -20.96
N ALA A 391 -1.38 -22.96 -22.23
CA ALA A 391 -2.63 -23.36 -22.84
C ALA A 391 -3.28 -24.50 -22.05
N PHE A 392 -4.52 -24.29 -21.60
CA PHE A 392 -5.28 -25.20 -20.74
C PHE A 392 -4.77 -25.34 -19.30
N LEU A 393 -3.98 -24.38 -18.80
CA LEU A 393 -3.42 -24.39 -17.45
C LEU A 393 -2.86 -25.78 -17.10
N PRO A 394 -1.72 -26.16 -17.69
CA PRO A 394 -1.16 -27.48 -17.49
C PRO A 394 -0.79 -27.71 -16.02
N ASP A 395 -0.66 -28.97 -15.64
CA ASP A 395 -0.16 -29.37 -14.33
C ASP A 395 1.15 -28.64 -13.98
N SER A 396 1.25 -28.22 -12.73
CA SER A 396 2.40 -27.50 -12.18
C SER A 396 3.73 -28.22 -12.40
N GLN A 397 3.73 -29.55 -12.37
CA GLN A 397 4.93 -30.35 -12.56
C GLN A 397 5.51 -30.13 -13.96
N SER A 398 4.67 -30.10 -14.99
CA SER A 398 5.09 -29.90 -16.37
C SER A 398 5.66 -28.49 -16.62
N LEU A 399 5.24 -27.50 -15.83
CA LEU A 399 5.77 -26.13 -15.90
C LEU A 399 7.12 -25.98 -15.19
N LEU A 400 7.38 -26.81 -14.19
CA LEU A 400 8.66 -26.85 -13.48
C LEU A 400 9.76 -27.57 -14.28
N ASP A 401 9.37 -28.42 -15.23
CA ASP A 401 10.33 -29.09 -16.11
C ASP A 401 11.06 -28.07 -16.99
N GLY A 402 12.36 -27.91 -16.73
CA GLY A 402 13.20 -26.93 -17.41
C GLY A 402 13.06 -25.48 -16.93
N PHE A 403 12.31 -25.23 -15.86
CA PHE A 403 12.24 -23.91 -15.25
C PHE A 403 13.62 -23.49 -14.69
N LYS A 404 14.09 -22.32 -15.12
CA LYS A 404 15.32 -21.71 -14.62
C LYS A 404 15.04 -20.27 -14.26
N ALA A 405 15.14 -19.97 -12.98
CA ALA A 405 15.04 -18.59 -12.51
C ALA A 405 16.12 -17.71 -13.16
N THR A 406 15.73 -16.52 -13.57
CA THR A 406 16.65 -15.54 -14.19
C THR A 406 17.41 -14.70 -13.18
N GLY A 407 16.93 -14.64 -11.93
CA GLY A 407 17.41 -13.71 -10.91
C GLY A 407 16.85 -12.28 -11.06
N GLU A 408 16.05 -12.03 -12.10
CA GLU A 408 15.39 -10.73 -12.33
C GLU A 408 13.99 -10.71 -11.70
N ARG A 409 13.57 -9.53 -11.25
CA ARG A 409 12.19 -9.28 -10.83
C ARG A 409 11.41 -8.69 -12.01
N TYR A 410 10.34 -9.35 -12.39
CA TYR A 410 9.48 -8.92 -13.49
C TYR A 410 8.38 -8.01 -12.97
N THR A 411 8.15 -6.90 -13.68
CA THR A 411 7.09 -5.94 -13.33
C THR A 411 5.78 -6.35 -13.97
N ILE A 412 4.76 -6.58 -13.15
CA ILE A 412 3.41 -6.95 -13.60
C ILE A 412 2.53 -5.72 -13.76
N ALA A 413 2.65 -4.75 -12.86
CA ALA A 413 1.96 -3.48 -12.93
C ALA A 413 2.94 -2.33 -12.78
N ALA A 414 2.77 -1.27 -13.57
CA ALA A 414 3.61 -0.08 -13.52
C ALA A 414 2.81 1.20 -13.70
N ARG A 415 3.27 2.26 -13.06
CA ARG A 415 2.82 3.63 -13.29
C ARG A 415 3.81 4.35 -14.18
N LEU A 416 3.29 5.07 -15.17
CA LEU A 416 4.07 5.86 -16.13
C LEU A 416 3.83 7.34 -15.87
N HIS A 417 4.89 8.08 -15.62
CA HIS A 417 4.88 9.52 -15.41
C HIS A 417 5.78 10.25 -16.39
N GLY A 418 5.58 11.59 -16.47
CA GLY A 418 6.38 12.47 -17.29
C GLY A 418 5.81 12.63 -18.71
N LYS A 419 6.66 13.03 -19.64
CA LYS A 419 6.24 13.31 -21.03
C LYS A 419 6.19 12.04 -21.86
N LEU A 420 5.00 11.70 -22.35
CA LEU A 420 4.79 10.61 -23.29
C LEU A 420 4.73 11.15 -24.72
N LYS A 421 5.29 10.38 -25.67
CA LYS A 421 5.22 10.67 -27.11
C LYS A 421 4.02 9.98 -27.72
N SER A 422 3.35 10.66 -28.65
CA SER A 422 2.25 10.08 -29.41
C SER A 422 2.74 8.98 -30.36
N ALA A 423 1.96 7.90 -30.42
CA ALA A 423 2.14 6.86 -31.44
C ALA A 423 1.70 7.33 -32.83
N PHE A 424 0.96 8.44 -32.90
CA PHE A 424 0.39 9.00 -34.16
C PHE A 424 0.83 10.46 -34.38
N PRO A 425 2.13 10.75 -34.51
CA PRO A 425 2.63 12.13 -34.64
C PRO A 425 2.19 12.84 -35.93
N ASN A 426 1.74 12.06 -36.91
CA ASN A 426 1.29 12.55 -38.23
C ASN A 426 -0.24 12.69 -38.34
N GLY A 427 -0.98 12.37 -37.25
CA GLY A 427 -2.44 12.45 -37.19
C GLY A 427 -3.14 11.12 -37.27
N ALA A 428 -4.47 11.18 -37.39
CA ALA A 428 -5.32 9.99 -37.39
C ALA A 428 -4.98 9.09 -38.60
N PRO A 429 -4.93 7.75 -38.38
CA PRO A 429 -4.83 6.79 -39.47
C PRO A 429 -6.01 6.91 -40.44
N ALA A 430 -5.80 6.54 -41.71
CA ALA A 430 -6.91 6.50 -42.68
C ALA A 430 -8.02 5.56 -42.20
N ALA A 431 -9.26 6.03 -42.21
CA ALA A 431 -10.39 5.19 -41.87
C ALA A 431 -10.67 4.19 -42.99
N ALA A 432 -11.02 2.95 -42.62
CA ALA A 432 -11.44 1.93 -43.58
C ALA A 432 -12.75 2.33 -44.32
N ASP A 433 -13.64 3.05 -43.65
CA ASP A 433 -14.83 3.70 -44.21
C ASP A 433 -14.71 5.21 -44.02
N PRO A 434 -14.75 6.02 -45.10
CA PRO A 434 -14.71 7.48 -45.02
C PRO A 434 -15.79 8.11 -44.14
N LYS A 435 -16.91 7.39 -43.87
CA LYS A 435 -17.99 7.84 -43.00
C LYS A 435 -17.65 7.71 -41.53
N THR A 436 -16.69 6.87 -41.16
CA THR A 436 -16.19 6.65 -39.79
C THR A 436 -14.94 7.44 -39.47
N ALA A 437 -14.46 8.28 -40.41
CA ALA A 437 -13.30 9.11 -40.18
C ALA A 437 -13.54 10.06 -38.99
N PRO A 438 -12.62 10.16 -38.02
CA PRO A 438 -12.79 11.06 -36.90
C PRO A 438 -12.78 12.51 -37.40
N VAL A 439 -13.87 13.23 -37.12
CA VAL A 439 -14.00 14.67 -37.46
C VAL A 439 -13.32 15.50 -36.38
N SER A 440 -12.08 15.18 -36.02
CA SER A 440 -11.32 16.06 -35.15
C SER A 440 -10.77 17.23 -35.95
N LYS A 441 -11.25 18.45 -35.65
CA LYS A 441 -10.75 19.70 -36.19
C LYS A 441 -9.43 20.16 -35.54
N GLU A 442 -8.99 19.46 -34.49
CA GLU A 442 -7.80 19.81 -33.72
C GLU A 442 -6.56 19.15 -34.32
N ALA A 443 -5.45 19.88 -34.36
CA ALA A 443 -4.16 19.33 -34.75
C ALA A 443 -3.74 18.23 -33.75
N PRO A 444 -3.16 17.11 -34.26
CA PRO A 444 -2.71 16.01 -33.38
C PRO A 444 -1.59 16.49 -32.47
N LEU A 445 -1.69 16.11 -31.21
CA LEU A 445 -0.63 16.33 -30.24
C LEU A 445 0.46 15.27 -30.42
N LYS A 446 1.71 15.70 -30.41
CA LYS A 446 2.89 14.83 -30.59
C LYS A 446 3.44 14.32 -29.25
N GLU A 447 3.13 15.03 -28.19
CA GLU A 447 3.50 14.69 -26.80
C GLU A 447 2.44 15.20 -25.84
N THR A 448 2.48 14.70 -24.59
CA THR A 448 1.53 15.09 -23.55
C THR A 448 1.68 16.57 -23.18
N LYS A 449 0.56 17.29 -23.01
CA LYS A 449 0.55 18.71 -22.58
C LYS A 449 1.14 18.90 -21.18
N GLY A 450 0.86 17.98 -20.27
CA GLY A 450 1.39 17.92 -18.91
C GLY A 450 2.12 16.61 -18.65
N ASP A 451 2.40 16.30 -17.40
CA ASP A 451 2.88 14.99 -17.02
C ASP A 451 1.76 13.98 -17.15
N ALA A 452 2.04 12.87 -17.82
CA ALA A 452 1.10 11.78 -17.95
C ALA A 452 0.91 11.07 -16.60
N ASN A 453 -0.25 10.45 -16.42
CA ASN A 453 -0.50 9.50 -15.34
C ASN A 453 -1.23 8.30 -15.94
N VAL A 454 -0.46 7.27 -16.25
CA VAL A 454 -0.95 6.05 -16.88
C VAL A 454 -0.54 4.87 -16.02
N ILE A 455 -1.48 3.99 -15.69
CA ILE A 455 -1.22 2.71 -15.03
C ILE A 455 -1.41 1.60 -16.06
N VAL A 456 -0.43 0.72 -16.18
CA VAL A 456 -0.52 -0.47 -17.03
C VAL A 456 -0.34 -1.70 -16.17
N VAL A 457 -1.23 -2.66 -16.34
CA VAL A 457 -1.22 -3.96 -15.66
C VAL A 457 -1.20 -5.04 -16.74
N ALA A 458 -0.25 -5.95 -16.66
CA ALA A 458 -0.06 -7.01 -17.65
C ALA A 458 -0.84 -8.29 -17.28
N ASP A 459 -2.03 -8.13 -16.72
CA ASP A 459 -2.97 -9.18 -16.37
C ASP A 459 -4.39 -8.58 -16.31
N SER A 460 -5.32 -9.11 -17.10
CA SER A 460 -6.73 -8.73 -17.04
C SER A 460 -7.52 -9.59 -16.08
N ASP A 461 -7.06 -10.81 -15.82
CA ASP A 461 -7.69 -11.76 -14.90
C ASP A 461 -7.60 -11.30 -13.44
N ILE A 462 -6.70 -10.39 -13.11
CA ILE A 462 -6.61 -9.73 -11.80
C ILE A 462 -7.97 -9.16 -11.33
N LEU A 463 -8.85 -8.79 -12.27
CA LEU A 463 -10.18 -8.25 -12.00
C LEU A 463 -11.25 -9.32 -11.81
N ALA A 464 -10.98 -10.57 -12.19
CA ALA A 464 -11.94 -11.66 -12.18
C ALA A 464 -12.18 -12.22 -10.77
N ASP A 465 -13.45 -12.44 -10.43
CA ASP A 465 -13.88 -12.87 -9.10
C ASP A 465 -13.15 -14.09 -8.54
N PRO A 466 -12.82 -15.16 -9.31
CA PRO A 466 -12.18 -16.36 -8.75
C PRO A 466 -10.83 -16.10 -8.10
N LEU A 467 -10.11 -15.04 -8.48
CA LEU A 467 -8.80 -14.72 -7.94
C LEU A 467 -8.82 -14.00 -6.59
N TRP A 468 -9.96 -13.45 -6.19
CA TRP A 468 -10.02 -12.64 -4.98
C TRP A 468 -11.31 -12.77 -4.16
N ILE A 469 -12.36 -13.43 -4.69
CA ILE A 469 -13.63 -13.66 -4.00
C ILE A 469 -13.88 -15.15 -3.86
N ARG A 470 -14.32 -15.56 -2.67
CA ARG A 470 -14.86 -16.89 -2.39
C ARG A 470 -16.32 -16.77 -1.96
N SER A 471 -17.19 -17.55 -2.60
CA SER A 471 -18.56 -17.66 -2.16
C SER A 471 -18.67 -18.68 -1.03
N GLN A 472 -19.17 -18.27 0.12
CA GLN A 472 -19.47 -19.15 1.25
C GLN A 472 -20.97 -19.15 1.54
N ASN A 473 -21.50 -20.30 1.90
CA ASN A 473 -22.87 -20.39 2.38
C ASN A 473 -22.87 -20.09 3.89
N VAL A 474 -23.38 -18.92 4.26
CA VAL A 474 -23.54 -18.50 5.65
C VAL A 474 -25.03 -18.46 5.93
N PHE A 475 -25.53 -19.33 6.84
CA PHE A 475 -26.95 -19.45 7.18
C PHE A 475 -27.90 -19.59 5.98
N GLY A 476 -27.48 -20.33 4.93
CA GLY A 476 -28.30 -20.55 3.73
C GLY A 476 -28.25 -19.42 2.71
N GLN A 477 -27.52 -18.34 2.95
CA GLN A 477 -27.25 -17.27 2.01
C GLN A 477 -25.82 -17.39 1.45
N ARG A 478 -25.67 -17.21 0.14
CA ARG A 478 -24.35 -17.09 -0.48
C ARG A 478 -23.78 -15.72 -0.19
N VAL A 479 -22.74 -15.68 0.62
CA VAL A 479 -21.98 -14.46 0.94
C VAL A 479 -20.66 -14.51 0.18
N ALA A 480 -20.37 -13.44 -0.56
CA ALA A 480 -19.08 -13.24 -1.22
C ALA A 480 -18.08 -12.65 -0.21
N ILE A 481 -16.98 -13.36 0.03
CA ILE A 481 -15.93 -12.92 0.95
C ILE A 481 -14.63 -12.73 0.15
N ALA A 482 -14.09 -11.51 0.18
CA ALA A 482 -12.79 -11.24 -0.42
C ALA A 482 -11.68 -11.94 0.41
N TRP A 483 -10.75 -12.61 -0.29
CA TRP A 483 -9.59 -13.26 0.30
C TRP A 483 -8.25 -12.69 -0.22
N ALA A 484 -8.35 -11.71 -1.15
CA ALA A 484 -7.25 -10.88 -1.63
C ALA A 484 -7.78 -9.49 -1.97
N ASN A 485 -6.87 -8.52 -2.12
CA ASN A 485 -7.20 -7.10 -2.28
C ASN A 485 -7.27 -6.65 -3.75
N ASN A 486 -7.59 -7.52 -4.69
CA ASN A 486 -7.67 -7.15 -6.11
C ASN A 486 -8.73 -6.07 -6.39
N GLY A 487 -9.89 -6.18 -5.74
CA GLY A 487 -10.94 -5.15 -5.82
C GLY A 487 -10.49 -3.81 -5.24
N ASP A 488 -9.76 -3.84 -4.11
CA ASP A 488 -9.21 -2.63 -3.50
C ASP A 488 -8.13 -1.98 -4.39
N PHE A 489 -7.28 -2.79 -5.04
CA PHE A 489 -6.31 -2.30 -6.02
C PHE A 489 -6.99 -1.50 -7.14
N LEU A 490 -8.05 -2.06 -7.74
CA LEU A 490 -8.80 -1.37 -8.77
C LEU A 490 -9.44 -0.08 -8.25
N ALA A 491 -10.10 -0.15 -7.10
CA ALA A 491 -10.75 1.00 -6.49
C ALA A 491 -9.74 2.13 -6.20
N ASN A 492 -8.61 1.81 -5.58
CA ASN A 492 -7.54 2.76 -5.28
C ASN A 492 -6.94 3.37 -6.56
N ALA A 493 -6.70 2.54 -7.58
CA ALA A 493 -6.14 3.00 -8.85
C ALA A 493 -7.08 3.98 -9.57
N VAL A 494 -8.36 3.66 -9.64
CA VAL A 494 -9.35 4.50 -10.29
C VAL A 494 -9.63 5.78 -9.48
N ASP A 495 -9.74 5.68 -8.14
CA ASP A 495 -9.92 6.85 -7.27
C ASP A 495 -8.73 7.82 -7.40
N ASN A 496 -7.50 7.29 -7.39
CA ASN A 496 -6.30 8.10 -7.58
C ASN A 496 -6.24 8.75 -8.98
N LEU A 497 -6.60 8.03 -10.03
CA LEU A 497 -6.63 8.55 -11.39
C LEU A 497 -7.79 9.54 -11.61
N ALA A 498 -8.97 9.27 -11.08
CA ALA A 498 -10.16 10.13 -11.21
C ALA A 498 -10.06 11.39 -10.35
N GLY A 499 -9.21 11.38 -9.31
CA GLY A 499 -8.93 12.51 -8.45
C GLY A 499 -8.27 13.69 -9.17
N SER A 500 -8.18 14.81 -8.47
CA SER A 500 -7.49 15.99 -9.01
C SER A 500 -5.98 15.72 -9.17
N SER A 501 -5.33 16.52 -10.04
CA SER A 501 -3.86 16.53 -10.13
C SER A 501 -3.20 16.81 -8.78
N ASP A 502 -3.90 17.53 -7.90
CA ASP A 502 -3.43 17.85 -6.56
C ASP A 502 -3.40 16.63 -5.68
N LEU A 503 -4.45 15.77 -5.69
CA LEU A 503 -4.45 14.48 -4.99
C LEU A 503 -3.36 13.54 -5.50
N ILE A 504 -3.19 13.46 -6.82
CA ILE A 504 -2.13 12.64 -7.44
C ILE A 504 -0.73 13.10 -7.00
N SER A 505 -0.56 14.41 -6.76
CA SER A 505 0.72 14.99 -6.31
C SER A 505 1.03 14.72 -4.83
N ILE A 506 0.03 14.34 -4.03
CA ILE A 506 0.22 14.00 -2.62
C ILE A 506 0.83 12.59 -2.56
N ARG A 507 2.15 12.52 -2.45
CA ARG A 507 2.86 11.25 -2.28
C ARG A 507 2.83 10.82 -0.83
N GLY A 508 2.87 9.50 -0.60
CA GLY A 508 3.05 8.95 0.74
C GLY A 508 4.32 9.55 1.38
N ARG A 509 4.20 10.04 2.61
CA ARG A 509 5.34 10.54 3.38
C ARG A 509 5.90 9.40 4.22
N GLN A 510 7.18 9.48 4.57
CA GLN A 510 7.76 8.50 5.49
C GLN A 510 7.00 8.50 6.81
N SER A 511 6.70 7.31 7.31
CA SER A 511 6.07 7.10 8.62
C SER A 511 6.90 7.78 9.73
N PHE A 512 6.23 8.38 10.71
CA PHE A 512 6.84 8.83 11.95
C PHE A 512 7.45 7.65 12.73
N PHE A 513 6.83 6.49 12.63
CA PHE A 513 7.32 5.25 13.20
C PHE A 513 8.43 4.70 12.32
N ARG A 514 9.67 4.85 12.76
CA ARG A 514 10.84 4.19 12.15
C ARG A 514 11.01 2.82 12.83
N PRO A 515 10.65 1.72 12.16
CA PRO A 515 10.91 0.39 12.73
C PRO A 515 12.41 0.20 12.93
N PHE A 516 12.77 -0.51 13.99
CA PHE A 516 14.17 -0.88 14.20
C PHE A 516 14.54 -2.00 13.21
N THR A 517 14.75 -1.60 11.93
CA THR A 517 15.05 -2.52 10.83
C THR A 517 16.14 -3.54 11.17
N LYS A 518 17.11 -3.14 11.97
CA LYS A 518 18.16 -4.05 12.47
C LYS A 518 17.63 -5.11 13.43
N VAL A 519 16.67 -4.77 14.26
CA VAL A 519 16.00 -5.71 15.15
C VAL A 519 15.12 -6.67 14.35
N ASP A 520 14.44 -6.16 13.32
CA ASP A 520 13.60 -6.96 12.43
C ASP A 520 14.43 -7.89 11.52
N GLU A 521 15.62 -7.45 11.09
CA GLU A 521 16.61 -8.32 10.43
C GLU A 521 17.09 -9.44 11.35
N LEU A 522 17.47 -9.10 12.58
CA LEU A 522 17.91 -10.09 13.57
C LEU A 522 16.78 -11.09 13.88
N ARG A 523 15.54 -10.62 14.04
CA ARG A 523 14.38 -11.50 14.20
C ARG A 523 14.17 -12.41 13.00
N ARG A 524 14.17 -11.87 11.78
CA ARG A 524 14.02 -12.68 10.56
C ARG A 524 15.10 -13.72 10.41
N HIS A 525 16.37 -13.35 10.60
CA HIS A 525 17.48 -14.31 10.56
C HIS A 525 17.35 -15.43 11.59
N ALA A 526 16.87 -15.08 12.76
CA ALA A 526 16.69 -16.04 13.82
C ALA A 526 15.43 -16.91 13.61
N ASP A 527 14.34 -16.34 13.10
CA ASP A 527 13.16 -17.11 12.67
C ASP A 527 13.50 -18.07 11.51
N ASP A 528 14.34 -17.66 10.56
CA ASP A 528 14.79 -18.51 9.46
C ASP A 528 15.66 -19.67 9.96
N GLN A 529 16.59 -19.39 10.88
CA GLN A 529 17.40 -20.44 11.53
C GLN A 529 16.54 -21.36 12.40
N LEU A 530 15.58 -20.79 13.14
CA LEU A 530 14.66 -21.58 13.95
C LEU A 530 13.80 -22.50 13.08
N ARG A 531 13.23 -21.98 11.99
CA ARG A 531 12.42 -22.76 11.04
C ARG A 531 13.23 -23.86 10.35
N ALA A 532 14.47 -23.58 9.97
CA ALA A 532 15.36 -24.58 9.39
C ALA A 532 15.63 -25.70 10.39
N THR A 533 15.95 -25.35 11.64
CA THR A 533 16.20 -26.30 12.73
C THR A 533 14.92 -27.03 13.16
N GLU A 534 13.77 -26.35 13.25
CA GLU A 534 12.48 -26.98 13.49
C GLU A 534 12.12 -28.00 12.41
N LYS A 535 12.35 -27.67 11.13
CA LYS A 535 12.05 -28.56 10.01
C LYS A 535 12.95 -29.81 10.02
N GLU A 536 14.22 -29.64 10.33
CA GLU A 536 15.18 -30.74 10.47
C GLU A 536 14.80 -31.66 11.64
N LEU A 537 14.46 -31.06 12.79
CA LEU A 537 14.07 -31.77 13.99
C LEU A 537 12.69 -32.45 13.86
N ASP A 538 11.74 -31.83 13.14
CA ASP A 538 10.44 -32.43 12.81
C ASP A 538 10.58 -33.61 11.84
N GLN A 539 11.54 -33.54 10.92
CA GLN A 539 11.85 -34.66 10.04
C GLN A 539 12.44 -35.82 10.84
N GLU A 540 13.39 -35.53 11.70
CA GLU A 540 14.05 -36.50 12.57
C GLU A 540 13.06 -37.15 13.55
N LEU A 541 12.09 -36.36 14.06
CA LEU A 541 11.00 -36.84 14.89
C LEU A 541 10.08 -37.79 14.12
N ARG A 542 9.67 -37.43 12.90
CA ARG A 542 8.83 -38.27 12.03
C ARG A 542 9.49 -39.57 11.67
N ASP A 543 10.77 -39.54 11.28
CA ASP A 543 11.53 -40.71 10.92
C ASP A 543 11.66 -41.68 12.10
N THR A 544 11.74 -41.10 13.26
CA THR A 544 11.88 -41.86 14.51
C THR A 544 10.53 -42.42 14.97
N GLU A 545 9.40 -41.66 14.87
CA GLU A 545 8.04 -42.16 15.11
C GLU A 545 7.64 -43.25 14.11
N GLN A 546 8.09 -43.16 12.86
CA GLN A 546 7.86 -44.19 11.87
C GLN A 546 8.61 -45.50 12.18
N LYS A 547 9.85 -45.43 12.67
CA LYS A 547 10.60 -46.58 13.16
C LYS A 547 9.94 -47.22 14.38
N LEU A 548 9.41 -46.39 15.30
CA LEU A 548 8.66 -46.88 16.45
C LEU A 548 7.38 -47.61 16.04
N SER A 549 6.62 -47.02 15.14
CA SER A 549 5.38 -47.62 14.59
C SER A 549 5.68 -48.95 13.85
N GLN A 550 6.80 -49.03 13.15
CA GLN A 550 7.25 -50.30 12.51
C GLN A 550 7.61 -51.36 13.55
N LEU A 551 8.25 -50.97 14.65
CA LEU A 551 8.55 -51.90 15.76
C LEU A 551 7.27 -52.34 16.49
N GLU A 552 6.28 -51.43 16.66
CA GLU A 552 4.98 -51.75 17.27
C GLU A 552 4.12 -52.64 16.36
N SER A 553 4.11 -52.40 15.04
CA SER A 553 3.35 -53.21 14.07
C SER A 553 3.97 -54.62 13.87
N GLY A 554 5.28 -54.73 13.96
CA GLY A 554 5.99 -56.04 13.99
C GLY A 554 5.59 -56.89 15.20
N ARG A 555 5.22 -56.26 16.34
CA ARG A 555 4.69 -56.87 17.58
C ARG A 555 3.34 -57.52 17.40
N ALA A 556 2.43 -56.84 16.70
CA ALA A 556 1.06 -57.35 16.50
C ALA A 556 1.03 -58.66 15.74
N HIS A 557 2.09 -59.03 15.03
CA HIS A 557 2.20 -60.27 14.28
C HIS A 557 2.87 -61.42 15.06
N GLN A 558 3.52 -61.17 16.23
CA GLN A 558 4.26 -62.20 16.98
C GLN A 558 3.69 -62.57 18.34
N GLY A 559 2.62 -61.92 18.81
CA GLY A 559 1.86 -62.35 20.01
C GLY A 559 2.59 -62.24 21.36
N GLU A 560 3.74 -61.57 21.45
CA GLU A 560 4.49 -61.37 22.70
C GLU A 560 4.19 -60.04 23.36
N MET A 561 3.76 -60.06 24.67
CA MET A 561 3.38 -58.91 25.46
C MET A 561 4.54 -58.16 26.15
N THR A 562 5.77 -58.60 26.04
CA THR A 562 6.93 -58.01 26.74
C THR A 562 7.96 -57.46 25.78
N LEU A 563 8.41 -56.23 26.07
CA LEU A 563 9.52 -55.59 25.32
C LEU A 563 10.81 -56.39 25.48
N THR A 564 11.54 -56.59 24.42
CA THR A 564 12.91 -57.12 24.53
C THR A 564 13.81 -56.02 25.14
N LYS A 565 14.90 -56.40 25.79
CA LYS A 565 15.86 -55.46 26.39
C LYS A 565 16.44 -54.48 25.38
N GLU A 566 16.53 -54.86 24.10
CA GLU A 566 16.96 -54.01 23.01
C GLU A 566 15.91 -52.95 22.63
N GLN A 567 14.62 -53.32 22.63
CA GLN A 567 13.52 -52.39 22.36
C GLN A 567 13.30 -51.39 23.51
N GLU A 568 13.51 -51.78 24.79
CA GLU A 568 13.52 -50.87 25.93
C GLU A 568 14.68 -49.86 25.85
N ALA A 569 15.85 -50.32 25.43
CA ALA A 569 17.01 -49.47 25.24
C ALA A 569 16.79 -48.45 24.10
N GLU A 570 16.16 -48.87 23.00
CA GLU A 570 15.81 -48.00 21.88
C GLU A 570 14.73 -46.97 22.30
N LEU A 571 13.70 -47.36 23.02
CA LEU A 571 12.68 -46.48 23.53
C LEU A 571 13.28 -45.41 24.46
N THR A 572 14.19 -45.84 25.35
CA THR A 572 14.88 -44.94 26.28
C THR A 572 15.78 -43.94 25.54
N ARG A 573 16.51 -44.41 24.54
CA ARG A 573 17.32 -43.56 23.67
C ARG A 573 16.45 -42.53 22.93
N PHE A 574 15.29 -42.94 22.48
CA PHE A 574 14.32 -42.12 21.80
C PHE A 574 13.72 -41.00 22.69
N GLN A 575 13.35 -41.33 23.92
CA GLN A 575 12.88 -40.38 24.89
C GLN A 575 13.97 -39.35 25.29
N GLN A 576 15.23 -39.81 25.35
CA GLN A 576 16.38 -38.96 25.59
C GLN A 576 16.61 -37.98 24.42
N GLU A 577 16.54 -38.46 23.18
CA GLU A 577 16.73 -37.64 21.98
C GLU A 577 15.62 -36.60 21.82
N ARG A 578 14.35 -36.96 22.03
CA ARG A 578 13.22 -36.04 22.09
C ARG A 578 13.38 -34.95 23.16
N SER A 579 13.93 -35.32 24.31
CA SER A 579 14.21 -34.41 25.42
C SER A 579 15.35 -33.44 25.06
N ARG A 580 16.38 -33.92 24.37
CA ARG A 580 17.52 -33.15 23.84
C ARG A 580 17.06 -32.15 22.80
N ILE A 581 16.25 -32.56 21.82
CA ILE A 581 15.67 -31.71 20.78
C ILE A 581 14.85 -30.56 21.40
N ARG A 582 13.98 -30.87 22.37
CA ARG A 582 13.21 -29.85 23.08
C ARG A 582 14.07 -28.87 23.89
N LYS A 583 15.22 -29.32 24.38
CA LYS A 583 16.18 -28.45 25.07
C LYS A 583 16.89 -27.52 24.09
N GLN A 584 17.29 -28.02 22.93
CA GLN A 584 17.92 -27.24 21.86
C GLN A 584 16.98 -26.17 21.32
N LEU A 585 15.70 -26.48 21.07
CA LEU A 585 14.69 -25.50 20.67
C LEU A 585 14.51 -24.37 21.70
N ARG A 586 14.52 -24.71 23.00
CA ARG A 586 14.45 -23.67 24.06
C ARG A 586 15.70 -22.80 24.11
N GLU A 587 16.87 -23.36 23.83
CA GLU A 587 18.16 -22.67 23.85
C GLU A 587 18.28 -21.70 22.67
N VAL A 588 17.82 -22.07 21.50
CA VAL A 588 17.73 -21.19 20.31
C VAL A 588 16.78 -20.02 20.56
N ARG A 589 15.58 -20.25 21.11
CA ARG A 589 14.66 -19.17 21.48
C ARG A 589 15.25 -18.21 22.51
N ARG A 590 15.94 -18.75 23.51
CA ARG A 590 16.57 -17.93 24.55
C ARG A 590 17.75 -17.11 24.05
N SER A 591 18.55 -17.62 23.13
CA SER A 591 19.70 -16.87 22.57
C SER A 591 19.24 -15.65 21.78
N LEU A 592 18.09 -15.74 21.13
CA LEU A 592 17.44 -14.69 20.39
C LEU A 592 16.99 -13.53 21.26
N ASP A 593 16.29 -13.84 22.35
CA ASP A 593 15.85 -12.84 23.33
C ASP A 593 17.03 -12.12 23.96
N VAL A 594 18.10 -12.83 24.26
CA VAL A 594 19.33 -12.27 24.84
C VAL A 594 20.03 -11.28 23.89
N GLU A 595 20.10 -11.57 22.59
CA GLU A 595 20.72 -10.64 21.62
C GLU A 595 19.89 -9.36 21.46
N ILE A 596 18.57 -9.44 21.42
CA ILE A 596 17.66 -8.29 21.37
C ILE A 596 17.74 -7.46 22.64
N GLU A 597 17.75 -8.08 23.81
CA GLU A 597 17.92 -7.39 25.10
C GLU A 597 19.28 -6.71 25.21
N ARG A 598 20.34 -7.32 24.70
CA ARG A 598 21.69 -6.76 24.70
C ARG A 598 21.78 -5.52 23.83
N LEU A 599 21.17 -5.53 22.64
CA LEU A 599 21.07 -4.36 21.76
C LEU A 599 20.28 -3.24 22.42
N GLY A 600 19.13 -3.56 23.01
CA GLY A 600 18.30 -2.59 23.75
C GLY A 600 19.03 -1.96 24.93
N SER A 601 19.78 -2.75 25.68
CA SER A 601 20.58 -2.28 26.83
C SER A 601 21.72 -1.37 26.40
N TRP A 602 22.36 -1.68 25.29
CA TRP A 602 23.44 -0.85 24.72
C TRP A 602 22.92 0.49 24.23
N LEU A 603 21.78 0.53 23.53
CA LEU A 603 21.12 1.76 23.10
C LEU A 603 20.67 2.62 24.30
N LYS A 604 20.15 1.99 25.36
CA LYS A 604 19.79 2.69 26.61
C LYS A 604 21.04 3.29 27.27
N ALA A 605 22.14 2.55 27.34
CA ALA A 605 23.40 3.04 27.91
C ALA A 605 23.98 4.25 27.16
N ILE A 606 23.90 4.23 25.81
CA ILE A 606 24.33 5.38 24.99
C ILE A 606 23.41 6.58 25.23
N ASN A 607 22.10 6.43 25.15
CA ASN A 607 21.17 7.55 25.32
C ASN A 607 21.19 8.15 26.72
N ILE A 608 21.31 7.32 27.77
CA ILE A 608 21.30 7.78 29.15
C ILE A 608 22.69 8.31 29.58
N GLY A 609 23.79 7.73 29.05
CA GLY A 609 25.16 8.08 29.46
C GLY A 609 25.85 9.10 28.56
N LEU A 610 25.79 8.94 27.25
CA LEU A 610 26.56 9.76 26.29
C LEU A 610 26.09 11.22 26.24
N VAL A 611 24.80 11.47 26.24
CA VAL A 611 24.23 12.82 26.13
C VAL A 611 24.56 13.66 27.38
N PRO A 612 24.33 13.19 28.62
CA PRO A 612 24.78 13.92 29.82
C PRO A 612 26.29 14.12 29.89
N LEU A 613 27.08 13.12 29.44
CA LEU A 613 28.53 13.22 29.41
C LEU A 613 29.01 14.32 28.45
N LEU A 614 28.45 14.40 27.25
CA LEU A 614 28.76 15.46 26.27
C LEU A 614 28.38 16.84 26.80
N LEU A 615 27.22 16.97 27.45
CA LEU A 615 26.80 18.21 28.09
C LEU A 615 27.74 18.61 29.23
N ALA A 616 28.16 17.66 30.07
CA ALA A 616 29.12 17.91 31.15
C ALA A 616 30.48 18.35 30.60
N ILE A 617 31.00 17.69 29.56
CA ILE A 617 32.25 18.09 28.90
C ILE A 617 32.12 19.49 28.29
N GLY A 618 31.03 19.80 27.61
CA GLY A 618 30.75 21.13 27.07
C GLY A 618 30.69 22.22 28.16
N ALA A 619 30.03 21.94 29.27
CA ALA A 619 29.98 22.85 30.42
C ALA A 619 31.35 23.09 31.04
N VAL A 620 32.16 22.05 31.19
CA VAL A 620 33.56 22.18 31.70
C VAL A 620 34.41 22.98 30.74
N LEU A 621 34.35 22.73 29.43
CA LEU A 621 35.09 23.50 28.42
C LEU A 621 34.70 24.99 28.44
N LEU A 622 33.41 25.29 28.54
CA LEU A 622 32.89 26.65 28.66
C LEU A 622 33.38 27.32 29.97
N ALA A 623 33.35 26.61 31.08
CA ALA A 623 33.85 27.10 32.36
C ALA A 623 35.38 27.41 32.32
N VAL A 624 36.16 26.54 31.68
CA VAL A 624 37.62 26.72 31.52
C VAL A 624 37.92 27.92 30.60
N THR A 625 37.24 28.04 29.47
CA THR A 625 37.42 29.18 28.55
C THR A 625 37.03 30.50 29.21
N ARG A 626 35.92 30.52 29.99
CA ARG A 626 35.48 31.68 30.74
C ARG A 626 36.48 32.07 31.84
N ARG A 627 37.05 31.09 32.57
CA ARG A 627 38.13 31.34 33.57
C ARG A 627 39.39 31.86 32.91
N ARG A 628 39.80 31.35 31.75
CA ARG A 628 40.97 31.87 30.99
C ARG A 628 40.76 33.30 30.53
N LYS A 629 39.57 33.67 30.00
CA LYS A 629 39.23 35.05 29.61
C LYS A 629 39.23 36.02 30.82
N LEU A 630 38.70 35.59 31.96
CA LEU A 630 38.72 36.39 33.20
C LEU A 630 40.11 36.57 33.77
N ARG A 631 41.02 35.58 33.65
CA ARG A 631 42.44 35.72 34.06
C ARG A 631 43.20 36.63 33.11
N ALA A 632 42.99 36.55 31.80
CA ALA A 632 43.61 37.43 30.81
C ALA A 632 43.16 38.91 31.01
N GLY A 633 41.88 39.15 31.28
CA GLY A 633 41.37 40.49 31.57
C GLY A 633 41.89 41.08 32.89
N ARG A 634 42.16 40.26 33.92
CA ARG A 634 42.83 40.72 35.17
C ARG A 634 44.29 41.00 35.00
N ALA A 635 45.02 40.26 34.16
CA ALA A 635 46.41 40.51 33.85
C ALA A 635 46.62 41.83 33.08
N ALA A 636 45.71 42.13 32.12
CA ALA A 636 45.71 43.38 31.36
C ALA A 636 45.37 44.64 32.22
N ALA A 637 44.60 44.47 33.30
CA ALA A 637 44.27 45.58 34.24
C ALA A 637 45.34 45.88 35.28
N HIS A 638 46.44 45.08 35.39
CA HIS A 638 47.54 45.31 36.26
C HIS A 638 48.79 45.86 35.54
N THR A 639 48.79 46.01 34.23
CA THR A 639 49.89 46.52 33.39
C THR A 639 49.59 47.87 32.73
N GLY A 640 48.44 48.50 33.02
CA GLY A 640 48.02 49.87 32.72
C GLY A 640 47.81 50.62 34.03
#